data_4357721c37169db911d748b42ab5e69f
#
_entry.id   4357721c37169db911d748b42ab5e69f
#
_cell.length_a   1.000
_cell.length_b   1.000
_cell.length_c   1.000
_cell.angle_alpha   90.00
_cell.angle_beta   90.00
_cell.angle_gamma   90.00
#
_symmetry.space_group_name_H-M   'P 1'
#
loop_
_entity.id
_entity.type
_entity.pdbx_description
1 polymer ?
#
loop_
_entity_poly.entity_id
_entity_poly.type
_entity_poly.pdbx_seq_one_letter_code
_entity_poly.pdbx_strand_id
1 'polypeptide(L)'
;MEFSSGLRAAVDRVIPQDDRPGGWAGGVAAYVAASPDLGWAADALLRLDKRLEELAAGRPFVDLAPEHQDELLNILASGPQGAADFAALRRIAFEGYYAAREGASPAGLDLVGFRAVPEGVEPVESDLVPDVGIGGVRRDYDAIIIGSGPGGGVAAQLLAQAGRRVLVIERALRSPNAALRGDHLRGKRNAVYRPTAGPGAGHPRVALLPEADRVLDGVDDASLYGLNANAMGGGTRLWQGMAWRFLPEDFRMASVYGNPEGASLADWPVSYADMEPYYSRAELELGVAGSEGNLTTRTPRSTRYPLPAFGTEPARELLAGAAERLGWGWGPIPLALNSEPHDGRPACVRCPQCVGHACPVDAKNGSHNTFLPRAAATGNCDVLYDAEAIEVQDGSGDARVTVMANTSGDPVRLDLRADVVVVAAGAVETARLLLASGIGNDHIGRHLHDHRFATVAGTVTESVKPYRGPGHSIATLDHVHTDSIRWGGGVLVDLVPLLPLTAASTPVPGVPAWGKEHKAWMAGQRANMLGVFGMGQEIPMPMSRVTLGDVRDRWGRPGAALRKLVHSASVEVEDGMAVRAEEWLRSAGATGLFRQRGPATASAAGEHSCGTARMGLDPTSSATDPFGRPWGTRRIVVCDSSLHATNGSVNPTLTIVANALRVAEHLVSAWPATAAGRIA
;
A
#
# COMPACT_ATOMS: atom_id res chain seq x y z
N MET A 1 -1.09 20.65 23.00
CA MET A 1 -0.76 19.87 24.22
C MET A 1 0.50 20.45 24.85
N GLU A 2 0.50 20.70 26.16
CA GLU A 2 1.67 21.19 26.86
C GLU A 2 2.38 20.04 27.57
N PHE A 3 3.69 19.91 27.39
CA PHE A 3 4.50 18.89 28.06
C PHE A 3 5.01 19.46 29.41
N SER A 4 4.76 18.77 30.49
CA SER A 4 5.32 19.08 31.82
C SER A 4 6.85 18.97 31.81
N SER A 5 7.51 19.51 32.82
CA SER A 5 8.94 19.32 33.01
C SER A 5 9.30 17.84 33.21
N GLY A 6 8.43 17.06 33.86
CA GLY A 6 8.58 15.62 34.02
C GLY A 6 8.55 14.85 32.70
N LEU A 7 7.56 15.13 31.84
CA LEU A 7 7.47 14.52 30.52
C LEU A 7 8.63 14.90 29.60
N ARG A 8 9.11 16.16 29.66
CA ARG A 8 10.29 16.60 28.89
C ARG A 8 11.55 15.84 29.35
N ALA A 9 11.76 15.71 30.66
CA ALA A 9 12.85 14.92 31.20
C ALA A 9 12.75 13.44 30.80
N ALA A 10 11.53 12.86 30.82
CA ALA A 10 11.32 11.49 30.37
C ALA A 10 11.63 11.30 28.87
N VAL A 11 11.31 12.26 27.99
CA VAL A 11 11.74 12.27 26.58
C VAL A 11 13.25 12.24 26.45
N ASP A 12 13.96 13.03 27.28
CA ASP A 12 15.43 13.07 27.28
C ASP A 12 16.06 11.81 27.91
N ARG A 13 15.29 10.97 28.64
CA ARG A 13 15.74 9.61 29.04
C ARG A 13 15.50 8.61 27.91
N VAL A 14 14.40 8.73 27.17
CA VAL A 14 14.12 7.88 26.00
C VAL A 14 15.19 8.07 24.92
N ILE A 15 15.66 9.32 24.70
CA ILE A 15 16.75 9.66 23.78
C ILE A 15 17.73 10.57 24.53
N PRO A 16 18.71 10.02 25.23
CA PRO A 16 19.61 10.81 26.06
C PRO A 16 20.51 11.76 25.27
N GLN A 17 20.86 12.86 25.90
CA GLN A 17 21.89 13.76 25.41
C GLN A 17 23.28 13.09 25.55
N ASP A 18 24.08 13.23 24.52
CA ASP A 18 25.51 12.88 24.48
C ASP A 18 26.27 14.07 23.85
N ASP A 19 27.12 13.82 22.87
CA ASP A 19 27.73 14.84 22.00
C ASP A 19 26.70 15.55 21.08
N ARG A 20 25.49 15.03 21.05
CA ARG A 20 24.33 15.53 20.30
C ARG A 20 23.16 15.82 21.22
N PRO A 21 22.22 16.70 20.81
CA PRO A 21 21.04 17.02 21.61
C PRO A 21 20.26 15.77 22.04
N GLY A 22 19.68 15.80 23.23
CA GLY A 22 18.70 14.85 23.70
C GLY A 22 17.38 14.95 22.93
N GLY A 23 16.43 14.06 23.24
CA GLY A 23 15.17 13.96 22.48
C GLY A 23 14.40 15.26 22.40
N TRP A 24 14.23 15.94 23.55
CA TRP A 24 13.41 17.17 23.58
C TRP A 24 14.00 18.27 22.70
N ALA A 25 15.25 18.66 22.94
CA ALA A 25 15.93 19.70 22.17
C ALA A 25 16.28 19.27 20.73
N GLY A 26 16.47 17.96 20.51
CA GLY A 26 16.88 17.38 19.23
C GLY A 26 15.77 17.23 18.19
N GLY A 27 14.53 17.67 18.51
CA GLY A 27 13.45 17.67 17.53
C GLY A 27 12.06 17.47 18.11
N VAL A 28 11.91 16.85 19.29
CA VAL A 28 10.61 16.54 19.88
C VAL A 28 9.82 17.81 20.23
N ALA A 29 10.48 18.83 20.78
CA ALA A 29 9.84 20.12 21.07
C ALA A 29 9.19 20.74 19.82
N ALA A 30 9.94 20.79 18.72
CA ALA A 30 9.44 21.31 17.43
C ALA A 30 8.32 20.42 16.86
N TYR A 31 8.43 19.10 17.04
CA TYR A 31 7.39 18.15 16.61
C TYR A 31 6.08 18.39 17.36
N VAL A 32 6.12 18.49 18.68
CA VAL A 32 4.94 18.73 19.53
C VAL A 32 4.28 20.08 19.20
N ALA A 33 5.09 21.11 18.97
CA ALA A 33 4.59 22.46 18.62
C ALA A 33 3.92 22.50 17.24
N ALA A 34 4.44 21.75 16.27
CA ALA A 34 3.94 21.74 14.90
C ALA A 34 2.83 20.71 14.62
N SER A 35 2.54 19.78 15.56
CA SER A 35 1.60 18.69 15.35
C SER A 35 0.26 19.00 16.02
N PRO A 36 -0.77 19.41 15.26
CA PRO A 36 -2.11 19.67 15.82
C PRO A 36 -2.80 18.39 16.33
N ASP A 37 -2.27 17.22 15.97
CA ASP A 37 -2.97 15.93 16.02
C ASP A 37 -2.34 14.91 16.99
N LEU A 38 -1.85 15.41 18.15
CA LEU A 38 -1.38 14.56 19.25
C LEU A 38 -2.47 14.18 20.26
N GLY A 39 -3.74 14.48 19.95
CA GLY A 39 -4.89 14.15 20.78
C GLY A 39 -4.98 12.68 21.17
N TRP A 40 -4.54 11.77 20.26
CA TRP A 40 -4.50 10.33 20.52
C TRP A 40 -3.62 9.94 21.72
N ALA A 41 -2.61 10.76 22.08
CA ALA A 41 -1.70 10.49 23.17
C ALA A 41 -2.03 11.30 24.45
N ALA A 42 -2.99 12.23 24.39
CA ALA A 42 -3.22 13.18 25.47
C ALA A 42 -3.49 12.52 26.82
N ASP A 43 -4.46 11.60 26.85
CA ASP A 43 -4.83 10.89 28.07
C ASP A 43 -3.71 9.97 28.58
N ALA A 44 -2.99 9.32 27.67
CA ALA A 44 -1.85 8.46 28.01
C ALA A 44 -0.71 9.26 28.66
N LEU A 45 -0.41 10.45 28.11
CA LEU A 45 0.63 11.32 28.67
C LEU A 45 0.22 11.93 30.00
N LEU A 46 -1.04 12.30 30.19
CA LEU A 46 -1.55 12.77 31.49
C LEU A 46 -1.46 11.68 32.57
N ARG A 47 -1.83 10.46 32.23
CA ARG A 47 -1.67 9.31 33.15
C ARG A 47 -0.22 9.02 33.46
N LEU A 48 0.65 9.09 32.44
CA LEU A 48 2.10 8.85 32.59
C LEU A 48 2.73 9.90 33.53
N ASP A 49 2.41 11.19 33.30
CA ASP A 49 2.93 12.29 34.11
C ASP A 49 2.57 12.13 35.58
N LYS A 50 1.29 11.85 35.87
CA LYS A 50 0.81 11.58 37.22
C LYS A 50 1.53 10.39 37.87
N ARG A 51 1.75 9.31 37.14
CA ARG A 51 2.46 8.13 37.65
C ARG A 51 3.94 8.39 37.91
N LEU A 52 4.58 9.22 37.09
CA LEU A 52 5.96 9.65 37.33
C LEU A 52 6.07 10.41 38.65
N GLU A 53 5.11 11.32 38.94
CA GLU A 53 5.05 12.04 40.22
C GLU A 53 4.81 11.09 41.41
N GLU A 54 3.89 10.13 41.27
CA GLU A 54 3.60 9.13 42.30
C GLU A 54 4.83 8.24 42.61
N LEU A 55 5.50 7.73 41.58
CA LEU A 55 6.68 6.88 41.74
C LEU A 55 7.89 7.66 42.27
N ALA A 56 8.01 8.94 41.92
CA ALA A 56 9.05 9.83 42.43
C ALA A 56 8.87 10.24 43.92
N ALA A 57 7.81 9.72 44.57
CA ALA A 57 7.51 9.94 46.00
C ALA A 57 7.47 11.43 46.40
N GLY A 58 6.83 12.25 45.57
CA GLY A 58 6.63 13.69 45.80
C GLY A 58 7.82 14.59 45.46
N ARG A 59 8.88 14.02 44.88
CA ARG A 59 9.97 14.78 44.27
C ARG A 59 9.67 15.01 42.78
N PRO A 60 9.96 16.19 42.19
CA PRO A 60 9.83 16.35 40.75
C PRO A 60 10.70 15.33 40.00
N PHE A 61 10.13 14.64 39.01
CA PHE A 61 10.85 13.62 38.25
C PHE A 61 12.13 14.18 37.59
N VAL A 62 12.09 15.44 37.14
CA VAL A 62 13.23 16.16 36.52
C VAL A 62 14.41 16.34 37.47
N ASP A 63 14.18 16.35 38.79
CA ASP A 63 15.20 16.55 39.81
C ASP A 63 15.88 15.25 40.30
N LEU A 64 15.41 14.10 39.81
CA LEU A 64 16.00 12.80 40.11
C LEU A 64 17.29 12.57 39.33
N ALA A 65 18.21 11.80 39.91
CA ALA A 65 19.39 11.35 39.18
C ALA A 65 19.00 10.53 37.93
N PRO A 66 19.74 10.64 36.82
CA PRO A 66 19.42 9.96 35.56
C PRO A 66 19.16 8.46 35.73
N GLU A 67 19.96 7.77 36.52
CA GLU A 67 19.82 6.33 36.77
C GLU A 67 18.48 5.99 37.45
N HIS A 68 18.05 6.85 38.38
CA HIS A 68 16.80 6.66 39.08
C HIS A 68 15.57 7.00 38.15
N GLN A 69 15.73 8.02 37.29
CA GLN A 69 14.74 8.28 36.24
C GLN A 69 14.56 7.06 35.33
N ASP A 70 15.67 6.42 34.92
CA ASP A 70 15.64 5.23 34.06
C ASP A 70 15.00 4.03 34.76
N GLU A 71 15.23 3.84 36.06
CA GLU A 71 14.56 2.81 36.88
C GLU A 71 13.04 3.00 36.88
N LEU A 72 12.57 4.21 37.15
CA LEU A 72 11.14 4.52 37.17
C LEU A 72 10.47 4.32 35.79
N LEU A 73 11.15 4.74 34.72
CA LEU A 73 10.66 4.51 33.36
C LEU A 73 10.64 3.02 32.99
N ASN A 74 11.60 2.22 33.46
CA ASN A 74 11.59 0.76 33.27
C ASN A 74 10.44 0.08 34.01
N ILE A 75 10.10 0.54 35.22
CA ILE A 75 8.93 0.07 35.96
C ILE A 75 7.65 0.34 35.15
N LEU A 76 7.52 1.54 34.61
CA LEU A 76 6.36 1.91 33.78
C LEU A 76 6.31 1.13 32.47
N ALA A 77 7.44 1.00 31.78
CA ALA A 77 7.53 0.28 30.51
C ALA A 77 7.20 -1.21 30.63
N SER A 78 7.49 -1.82 31.79
CA SER A 78 7.28 -3.25 32.04
C SER A 78 5.94 -3.55 32.74
N GLY A 79 5.34 -2.56 33.39
CA GLY A 79 4.14 -2.72 34.18
C GLY A 79 2.85 -2.74 33.34
N PRO A 80 1.89 -3.63 33.67
CA PRO A 80 0.66 -3.77 32.88
C PRO A 80 -0.18 -2.48 32.77
N GLN A 81 -0.03 -1.59 33.72
CA GLN A 81 -0.76 -0.32 33.76
C GLN A 81 0.00 0.87 33.15
N GLY A 82 1.33 0.77 32.98
CA GLY A 82 2.20 1.85 32.48
C GLY A 82 2.68 1.66 31.05
N ALA A 83 2.77 0.41 30.61
CA ALA A 83 3.41 0.06 29.34
C ALA A 83 2.82 0.78 28.12
N ALA A 84 1.48 0.88 28.05
CA ALA A 84 0.81 1.58 26.95
C ALA A 84 1.06 3.10 26.97
N ASP A 85 1.03 3.70 28.17
CA ASP A 85 1.28 5.14 28.34
C ASP A 85 2.73 5.50 28.05
N PHE A 86 3.69 4.67 28.50
CA PHE A 86 5.10 4.82 28.15
C PHE A 86 5.37 4.60 26.65
N ALA A 87 4.69 3.63 26.03
CA ALA A 87 4.80 3.40 24.59
C ALA A 87 4.32 4.63 23.79
N ALA A 88 3.31 5.34 24.24
CA ALA A 88 2.87 6.60 23.63
C ALA A 88 3.94 7.69 23.71
N LEU A 89 4.58 7.87 24.88
CA LEU A 89 5.70 8.81 25.05
C LEU A 89 6.88 8.45 24.13
N ARG A 90 7.29 7.16 24.16
CA ARG A 90 8.38 6.67 23.30
C ARG A 90 8.11 6.90 21.84
N ARG A 91 6.86 6.66 21.40
CA ARG A 91 6.44 6.92 20.02
C ARG A 91 6.61 8.39 19.65
N ILE A 92 6.14 9.32 20.48
CA ILE A 92 6.31 10.75 20.26
C ILE A 92 7.79 11.14 20.23
N ALA A 93 8.59 10.61 21.13
CA ALA A 93 10.03 10.85 21.16
C ALA A 93 10.70 10.40 19.86
N PHE A 94 10.39 9.21 19.37
CA PHE A 94 10.96 8.70 18.12
C PHE A 94 10.44 9.43 16.88
N GLU A 95 9.16 9.77 16.83
CA GLU A 95 8.58 10.57 15.76
C GLU A 95 9.21 11.96 15.67
N GLY A 96 9.40 12.62 16.81
CA GLY A 96 10.04 13.94 16.86
C GLY A 96 11.53 13.94 16.52
N TYR A 97 12.24 12.86 16.84
CA TYR A 97 13.70 12.77 16.72
C TYR A 97 14.18 12.09 15.42
N TYR A 98 13.50 11.03 14.97
CA TYR A 98 13.92 10.20 13.82
C TYR A 98 13.07 10.33 12.57
N ALA A 99 11.95 11.06 12.59
CA ALA A 99 11.15 11.24 11.40
C ALA A 99 11.59 12.45 10.58
N ALA A 100 11.91 12.23 9.30
CA ALA A 100 12.01 13.33 8.36
C ALA A 100 10.63 13.93 8.13
N ARG A 101 10.54 15.26 8.17
CA ARG A 101 9.33 16.04 7.92
C ARG A 101 9.70 17.26 7.09
N GLU A 102 8.78 17.73 6.29
CA GLU A 102 9.00 18.94 5.50
C GLU A 102 9.34 20.14 6.41
N GLY A 103 10.41 20.86 6.09
CA GLY A 103 10.87 22.00 6.86
C GLY A 103 11.49 21.68 8.23
N ALA A 104 11.69 20.41 8.60
CA ALA A 104 12.31 19.99 9.86
C ALA A 104 13.57 19.16 9.64
N SER A 105 14.59 19.43 10.43
CA SER A 105 15.86 18.67 10.47
C SER A 105 16.14 18.19 11.89
N PRO A 106 15.44 17.16 12.38
CA PRO A 106 15.69 16.63 13.72
C PRO A 106 17.09 16.01 13.81
N ALA A 107 17.72 16.14 14.98
CA ALA A 107 19.10 15.69 15.22
C ALA A 107 19.31 14.19 14.99
N GLY A 108 18.26 13.39 15.11
CA GLY A 108 18.29 11.96 14.82
C GLY A 108 18.57 11.61 13.37
N LEU A 109 18.20 12.46 12.42
CA LEU A 109 18.51 12.24 11.01
C LEU A 109 20.02 12.44 10.74
N ASP A 110 20.61 13.46 11.35
CA ASP A 110 22.06 13.69 11.27
C ASP A 110 22.84 12.61 12.01
N LEU A 111 22.33 12.12 13.16
CA LEU A 111 22.89 10.99 13.90
C LEU A 111 23.08 9.77 13.00
N VAL A 112 22.11 9.46 12.17
CA VAL A 112 22.12 8.27 11.30
C VAL A 112 22.56 8.55 9.85
N GLY A 113 22.97 9.79 9.54
CA GLY A 113 23.42 10.19 8.20
C GLY A 113 22.32 10.07 7.13
N PHE A 114 21.05 10.29 7.49
CA PHE A 114 19.93 10.10 6.57
C PHE A 114 19.54 11.40 5.87
N ARG A 115 19.30 11.30 4.57
CA ARG A 115 18.71 12.36 3.74
C ARG A 115 17.52 11.80 2.98
N ALA A 116 16.35 12.43 3.11
CA ALA A 116 15.13 11.99 2.42
C ALA A 116 15.24 12.18 0.90
N VAL A 117 15.89 13.24 0.47
CA VAL A 117 16.24 13.52 -0.93
C VAL A 117 17.75 13.71 -1.01
N PRO A 118 18.44 13.15 -2.00
CA PRO A 118 19.88 13.37 -2.18
C PRO A 118 20.20 14.85 -2.32
N GLU A 119 21.40 15.25 -1.87
CA GLU A 119 21.89 16.62 -1.98
C GLU A 119 21.98 17.07 -3.45
N GLY A 120 21.58 18.30 -3.73
CA GLY A 120 21.58 18.86 -5.10
C GLY A 120 20.42 18.38 -5.98
N VAL A 121 19.50 17.59 -5.46
CA VAL A 121 18.29 17.19 -6.18
C VAL A 121 17.13 18.11 -5.79
N GLU A 122 16.62 18.84 -6.76
CA GLU A 122 15.41 19.65 -6.58
C GLU A 122 14.17 18.79 -6.82
N PRO A 123 13.25 18.71 -5.84
CA PRO A 123 11.99 18.00 -6.03
C PRO A 123 11.12 18.66 -7.10
N VAL A 124 10.42 17.83 -7.87
CA VAL A 124 9.48 18.27 -8.91
C VAL A 124 8.05 17.85 -8.59
N GLU A 125 7.09 18.60 -9.10
CA GLU A 125 5.69 18.23 -9.04
C GLU A 125 5.29 17.44 -10.31
N SER A 126 4.39 16.46 -10.17
CA SER A 126 3.75 15.82 -11.31
C SER A 126 2.79 16.82 -12.00
N ASP A 127 2.75 16.78 -13.31
CA ASP A 127 1.72 17.50 -14.07
C ASP A 127 0.39 16.74 -14.00
N LEU A 128 -0.36 17.02 -12.93
CA LEU A 128 -1.62 16.34 -12.65
C LEU A 128 -2.73 16.89 -13.54
N VAL A 129 -3.56 15.99 -14.08
CA VAL A 129 -4.74 16.36 -14.86
C VAL A 129 -5.58 17.39 -14.11
N PRO A 130 -5.99 18.49 -14.74
CA PRO A 130 -6.83 19.50 -14.13
C PRO A 130 -8.17 18.96 -13.64
N ASP A 131 -8.71 19.58 -12.59
CA ASP A 131 -10.08 19.35 -12.14
C ASP A 131 -11.07 20.02 -13.12
N VAL A 132 -12.06 19.28 -13.59
CA VAL A 132 -13.12 19.86 -14.41
C VAL A 132 -14.01 20.79 -13.58
N GLY A 133 -14.03 20.60 -12.26
CA GLY A 133 -14.89 21.31 -11.31
C GLY A 133 -16.39 21.01 -11.54
N ILE A 134 -17.21 21.21 -10.50
CA ILE A 134 -18.65 20.89 -10.55
C ILE A 134 -19.36 21.62 -11.69
N GLY A 135 -19.01 22.87 -11.97
CA GLY A 135 -19.60 23.68 -13.04
C GLY A 135 -19.26 23.22 -14.46
N GLY A 136 -18.18 22.45 -14.64
CA GLY A 136 -17.79 21.88 -15.92
C GLY A 136 -18.33 20.47 -16.18
N VAL A 137 -18.89 19.80 -15.16
CA VAL A 137 -19.44 18.45 -15.27
C VAL A 137 -20.71 18.46 -16.14
N ARG A 138 -20.74 17.60 -17.15
CA ARG A 138 -21.92 17.37 -17.99
C ARG A 138 -22.88 16.38 -17.33
N ARG A 139 -24.13 16.40 -17.66
CA ARG A 139 -25.11 15.40 -17.16
C ARG A 139 -24.96 14.03 -17.83
N ASP A 140 -24.48 14.02 -19.07
CA ASP A 140 -24.41 12.84 -19.92
C ASP A 140 -22.99 12.64 -20.45
N TYR A 141 -22.48 11.42 -20.28
CA TYR A 141 -21.19 10.95 -20.80
C TYR A 141 -21.37 9.64 -21.57
N ASP A 142 -20.38 9.25 -22.38
CA ASP A 142 -20.38 7.92 -22.98
C ASP A 142 -19.93 6.90 -21.91
N ALA A 143 -18.94 7.28 -21.09
CA ALA A 143 -18.51 6.48 -19.94
C ALA A 143 -18.29 7.31 -18.68
N ILE A 144 -18.67 6.76 -17.52
CA ILE A 144 -18.28 7.27 -16.21
C ILE A 144 -17.41 6.22 -15.54
N ILE A 145 -16.22 6.63 -15.07
CA ILE A 145 -15.25 5.77 -14.41
C ILE A 145 -15.14 6.18 -12.94
N ILE A 146 -15.32 5.23 -12.03
CA ILE A 146 -15.30 5.45 -10.58
C ILE A 146 -13.96 4.99 -10.05
N GLY A 147 -13.08 5.93 -9.70
CA GLY A 147 -11.72 5.73 -9.23
C GLY A 147 -10.66 5.96 -10.29
N SER A 148 -9.61 6.68 -9.94
CA SER A 148 -8.48 7.07 -10.80
C SER A 148 -7.26 6.14 -10.68
N GLY A 149 -7.39 5.02 -9.96
CA GLY A 149 -6.34 4.01 -9.79
C GLY A 149 -5.89 3.37 -11.11
N PRO A 150 -4.98 2.37 -11.09
CA PRO A 150 -4.42 1.79 -12.31
C PRO A 150 -5.48 1.25 -13.27
N GLY A 151 -6.51 0.56 -12.76
CA GLY A 151 -7.59 0.06 -13.61
C GLY A 151 -8.44 1.16 -14.24
N GLY A 152 -8.85 2.15 -13.42
CA GLY A 152 -9.65 3.28 -13.93
C GLY A 152 -8.87 4.18 -14.88
N GLY A 153 -7.57 4.41 -14.63
CA GLY A 153 -6.72 5.18 -15.54
C GLY A 153 -6.55 4.53 -16.91
N VAL A 154 -6.34 3.21 -16.94
CA VAL A 154 -6.29 2.43 -18.20
C VAL A 154 -7.61 2.52 -18.96
N ALA A 155 -8.75 2.31 -18.27
CA ALA A 155 -10.06 2.41 -18.89
C ALA A 155 -10.32 3.82 -19.44
N ALA A 156 -9.93 4.86 -18.68
CA ALA A 156 -10.04 6.26 -19.13
C ALA A 156 -9.23 6.50 -20.40
N GLN A 157 -7.98 6.04 -20.45
CA GLN A 157 -7.12 6.21 -21.62
C GLN A 157 -7.73 5.53 -22.87
N LEU A 158 -8.06 4.25 -22.78
CA LEU A 158 -8.55 3.52 -23.95
C LEU A 158 -9.89 4.04 -24.47
N LEU A 159 -10.81 4.35 -23.57
CA LEU A 159 -12.11 4.88 -23.96
C LEU A 159 -12.00 6.29 -24.56
N ALA A 160 -11.19 7.18 -23.96
CA ALA A 160 -10.98 8.51 -24.48
C ALA A 160 -10.25 8.50 -25.84
N GLN A 161 -9.27 7.62 -26.03
CA GLN A 161 -8.59 7.39 -27.31
C GLN A 161 -9.53 6.82 -28.38
N ALA A 162 -10.54 6.04 -27.99
CA ALA A 162 -11.60 5.57 -28.88
C ALA A 162 -12.67 6.63 -29.18
N GLY A 163 -12.44 7.89 -28.79
CA GLY A 163 -13.34 9.02 -29.04
C GLY A 163 -14.56 9.09 -28.11
N ARG A 164 -14.57 8.32 -27.00
CA ARG A 164 -15.66 8.35 -26.01
C ARG A 164 -15.47 9.52 -25.06
N ARG A 165 -16.54 10.23 -24.73
CA ARG A 165 -16.54 11.26 -23.68
C ARG A 165 -16.55 10.57 -22.32
N VAL A 166 -15.49 10.74 -21.57
CA VAL A 166 -15.23 10.06 -20.31
C VAL A 166 -15.25 11.06 -19.15
N LEU A 167 -15.88 10.69 -18.04
CA LEU A 167 -15.71 11.36 -16.76
C LEU A 167 -15.06 10.37 -15.78
N VAL A 168 -13.93 10.73 -15.20
CA VAL A 168 -13.35 10.03 -14.06
C VAL A 168 -13.77 10.74 -12.77
N ILE A 169 -14.37 10.00 -11.84
CA ILE A 169 -14.76 10.47 -10.52
C ILE A 169 -13.72 9.96 -9.53
N GLU A 170 -13.03 10.87 -8.85
CA GLU A 170 -12.00 10.53 -7.86
C GLU A 170 -12.37 11.14 -6.50
N ARG A 171 -12.42 10.27 -5.48
CA ARG A 171 -12.75 10.70 -4.11
C ARG A 171 -11.64 11.55 -3.47
N ALA A 172 -10.39 11.28 -3.83
CA ALA A 172 -9.25 12.00 -3.30
C ALA A 172 -9.19 13.43 -3.83
N LEU A 173 -8.60 14.30 -3.02
CA LEU A 173 -8.19 15.63 -3.45
C LEU A 173 -7.10 15.54 -4.54
N ARG A 174 -7.03 16.53 -5.42
CA ARG A 174 -5.91 16.74 -6.35
C ARG A 174 -4.68 17.24 -5.59
N SER A 175 -4.10 16.37 -4.77
CA SER A 175 -2.95 16.72 -3.91
C SER A 175 -1.65 16.80 -4.71
N PRO A 176 -0.80 17.83 -4.52
CA PRO A 176 0.52 17.91 -5.13
C PRO A 176 1.46 16.84 -4.54
N ASN A 177 2.58 16.55 -5.22
CA ASN A 177 3.59 15.62 -4.69
C ASN A 177 4.15 16.12 -3.35
N ALA A 178 4.33 17.42 -3.17
CA ALA A 178 4.79 18.01 -1.91
C ALA A 178 3.95 17.60 -0.70
N ALA A 179 2.63 17.45 -0.87
CA ALA A 179 1.73 16.99 0.19
C ALA A 179 1.88 15.50 0.53
N LEU A 180 2.52 14.72 -0.35
CA LEU A 180 2.59 13.25 -0.26
C LEU A 180 4.04 12.73 -0.15
N ARG A 181 5.03 13.60 -0.03
CA ARG A 181 6.45 13.24 0.06
C ARG A 181 7.10 13.77 1.33
N GLY A 182 8.30 13.27 1.65
CA GLY A 182 9.20 13.87 2.64
C GLY A 182 8.86 13.61 4.10
N ASP A 183 7.67 13.16 4.40
CA ASP A 183 7.21 12.95 5.78
C ASP A 183 7.23 11.46 6.15
N HIS A 184 8.17 11.06 7.00
CA HIS A 184 8.28 9.68 7.48
C HIS A 184 7.11 9.22 8.35
N LEU A 185 6.35 10.16 8.93
CA LEU A 185 5.11 9.80 9.62
C LEU A 185 4.07 9.29 8.63
N ARG A 186 4.08 9.84 7.42
CA ARG A 186 3.28 9.32 6.31
C ARG A 186 3.83 8.01 5.76
N GLY A 187 5.17 7.76 5.79
CA GLY A 187 5.82 6.50 5.41
C GLY A 187 5.63 5.36 6.40
N LYS A 188 5.26 5.66 7.63
CA LYS A 188 4.86 4.67 8.62
C LYS A 188 3.36 4.43 8.46
N ARG A 189 2.96 3.28 8.00
CA ARG A 189 1.59 2.95 7.55
C ARG A 189 0.45 3.37 8.48
N ASN A 190 0.70 3.60 9.76
CA ASN A 190 -0.29 4.02 10.75
C ASN A 190 -0.58 5.53 10.79
N ALA A 191 0.39 6.36 10.37
CA ALA A 191 0.23 7.81 10.28
C ALA A 191 0.29 8.33 8.85
N VAL A 192 0.94 7.56 7.98
CA VAL A 192 1.23 7.84 6.58
C VAL A 192 0.06 8.12 5.75
N TYR A 193 -0.90 7.30 5.97
CA TYR A 193 -2.07 7.37 5.14
C TYR A 193 -3.08 8.37 5.66
N ARG A 194 -2.83 9.12 6.75
CA ARG A 194 -3.85 10.03 7.29
C ARG A 194 -4.42 11.03 6.29
N PRO A 195 -3.67 11.67 5.41
CA PRO A 195 -4.27 12.42 4.32
C PRO A 195 -4.67 11.57 3.12
N THR A 196 -4.10 10.36 2.97
CA THR A 196 -4.16 9.54 1.75
C THR A 196 -4.64 8.11 1.95
N ALA A 197 -4.84 7.66 3.21
CA ALA A 197 -5.51 6.40 3.46
C ALA A 197 -7.01 6.60 3.40
N GLY A 198 -7.60 5.86 2.57
CA GLY A 198 -9.03 5.94 2.43
C GLY A 198 -9.74 4.76 3.07
N PRO A 199 -11.02 5.01 3.28
CA PRO A 199 -11.75 6.21 2.89
C PRO A 199 -11.62 7.41 3.82
N GLY A 200 -10.97 7.30 4.99
CA GLY A 200 -10.77 8.42 5.92
C GLY A 200 -11.94 8.67 6.86
N ALA A 201 -11.88 9.75 7.64
CA ALA A 201 -12.90 10.13 8.61
C ALA A 201 -14.28 10.38 7.94
N GLY A 202 -15.35 9.99 8.63
CA GLY A 202 -16.70 10.02 8.10
C GLY A 202 -17.06 8.85 7.18
N HIS A 203 -16.16 7.86 7.06
CA HIS A 203 -16.36 6.63 6.33
C HIS A 203 -16.01 5.42 7.19
N PRO A 204 -16.80 5.13 8.22
CA PRO A 204 -16.53 4.06 9.16
C PRO A 204 -16.50 2.71 8.48
N ARG A 205 -15.63 1.83 8.98
CA ARG A 205 -15.56 0.42 8.63
C ARG A 205 -15.78 -0.42 9.87
N VAL A 206 -16.36 -1.59 9.69
CA VAL A 206 -16.51 -2.58 10.77
C VAL A 206 -15.52 -3.71 10.52
N ALA A 207 -14.59 -3.92 11.44
CA ALA A 207 -13.75 -5.11 11.44
C ALA A 207 -14.49 -6.23 12.17
N LEU A 208 -14.86 -7.29 11.44
CA LEU A 208 -15.56 -8.47 11.98
C LEU A 208 -14.50 -9.47 12.46
N LEU A 209 -14.17 -9.40 13.74
CA LEU A 209 -13.13 -10.22 14.39
C LEU A 209 -13.76 -11.40 15.16
N PRO A 210 -12.99 -12.49 15.39
CA PRO A 210 -13.49 -13.64 16.16
C PRO A 210 -13.95 -13.29 17.58
N GLU A 211 -13.28 -12.34 18.22
CA GLU A 211 -13.55 -11.96 19.61
C GLU A 211 -14.71 -10.97 19.75
N ALA A 212 -14.75 -9.95 18.90
CA ALA A 212 -15.80 -8.94 18.85
C ALA A 212 -15.64 -8.02 17.63
N ASP A 213 -16.75 -7.55 17.10
CA ASP A 213 -16.75 -6.57 16.02
C ASP A 213 -16.25 -5.21 16.54
N ARG A 214 -15.42 -4.54 15.72
CA ARG A 214 -14.89 -3.21 16.02
C ARG A 214 -15.27 -2.22 14.93
N VAL A 215 -15.87 -1.12 15.34
CA VAL A 215 -16.15 0.02 14.47
C VAL A 215 -14.93 0.94 14.45
N LEU A 216 -14.46 1.24 13.26
CA LEU A 216 -13.31 2.10 13.00
C LEU A 216 -13.74 3.24 12.09
N ASP A 217 -13.47 4.48 12.50
CA ASP A 217 -13.66 5.65 11.65
C ASP A 217 -12.32 6.38 11.49
N GLY A 218 -11.82 6.40 10.28
CA GLY A 218 -10.46 6.86 9.98
C GLY A 218 -9.42 5.77 10.19
N VAL A 219 -8.16 6.19 10.42
CA VAL A 219 -6.98 5.32 10.40
C VAL A 219 -6.26 5.19 11.74
N ASP A 220 -6.95 5.37 12.84
CA ASP A 220 -6.34 5.29 14.18
C ASP A 220 -5.84 3.87 14.50
N ASP A 221 -6.51 2.84 13.99
CA ASP A 221 -6.03 1.46 13.99
C ASP A 221 -5.90 0.94 12.55
N ALA A 222 -4.82 1.33 11.87
CA ALA A 222 -4.56 0.94 10.48
C ALA A 222 -4.46 -0.59 10.29
N SER A 223 -4.11 -1.33 11.35
CA SER A 223 -4.02 -2.80 11.28
C SER A 223 -5.35 -3.49 11.05
N LEU A 224 -6.46 -2.83 11.38
CA LEU A 224 -7.81 -3.36 11.25
C LEU A 224 -8.67 -2.61 10.22
N TYR A 225 -8.26 -1.40 9.83
CA TYR A 225 -9.08 -0.55 8.97
C TYR A 225 -9.23 -1.04 7.53
N GLY A 226 -8.32 -1.85 7.04
CA GLY A 226 -8.31 -2.29 5.64
C GLY A 226 -7.99 -1.13 4.70
N LEU A 227 -6.72 -0.73 4.69
CA LEU A 227 -6.24 0.48 4.02
C LEU A 227 -6.35 0.40 2.49
N ASN A 228 -6.86 1.48 1.90
CA ASN A 228 -6.76 1.79 0.48
C ASN A 228 -6.06 3.14 0.32
N ALA A 229 -5.31 3.35 -0.75
CA ALA A 229 -4.76 4.66 -1.02
C ALA A 229 -5.87 5.63 -1.44
N ASN A 230 -6.00 6.75 -0.73
CA ASN A 230 -6.89 7.84 -1.07
C ASN A 230 -6.08 8.97 -1.72
N ALA A 231 -5.67 8.75 -2.95
CA ALA A 231 -4.86 9.68 -3.73
C ALA A 231 -5.21 9.57 -5.21
N MET A 232 -5.14 10.67 -5.95
CA MET A 232 -5.20 10.62 -7.40
C MET A 232 -4.15 9.65 -7.96
N GLY A 233 -4.57 8.75 -8.84
CA GLY A 233 -3.75 7.64 -9.33
C GLY A 233 -3.81 6.41 -8.43
N GLY A 234 -4.60 6.44 -7.34
CA GLY A 234 -4.79 5.34 -6.41
C GLY A 234 -3.47 4.88 -5.79
N GLY A 235 -3.37 3.57 -5.50
CA GLY A 235 -2.18 2.95 -4.91
C GLY A 235 -0.90 3.16 -5.70
N THR A 236 -0.98 3.34 -7.03
CA THR A 236 0.21 3.52 -7.88
C THR A 236 0.95 4.84 -7.66
N ARG A 237 0.37 5.78 -6.96
CA ARG A 237 1.10 6.99 -6.57
C ARG A 237 2.04 6.77 -5.39
N LEU A 238 1.69 5.81 -4.51
CA LEU A 238 2.40 5.56 -3.24
C LEU A 238 3.16 4.22 -3.23
N TRP A 239 2.99 3.37 -4.24
CA TRP A 239 3.55 2.04 -4.32
C TRP A 239 5.08 2.01 -4.47
N GLN A 240 5.64 0.81 -4.47
CA GLN A 240 7.09 0.59 -4.59
C GLN A 240 7.56 0.49 -6.04
N GLY A 241 6.63 0.41 -6.99
CA GLY A 241 6.92 0.26 -8.40
C GLY A 241 7.19 -1.17 -8.85
N MET A 242 7.09 -2.20 -7.98
CA MET A 242 7.32 -3.59 -8.40
C MET A 242 6.28 -4.03 -9.43
N ALA A 243 6.74 -4.35 -10.64
CA ALA A 243 5.90 -4.59 -11.82
C ALA A 243 6.13 -6.00 -12.37
N TRP A 244 5.63 -7.01 -11.64
CA TRP A 244 5.78 -8.42 -11.96
C TRP A 244 4.68 -8.92 -12.90
N ARG A 245 5.03 -9.83 -13.79
CA ARG A 245 4.05 -10.71 -14.43
C ARG A 245 3.73 -11.87 -13.48
N PHE A 246 2.47 -12.26 -13.39
CA PHE A 246 2.12 -13.54 -12.76
C PHE A 246 2.73 -14.69 -13.56
N LEU A 247 3.05 -15.79 -12.87
CA LEU A 247 3.51 -17.00 -13.54
C LEU A 247 2.32 -17.76 -14.18
N PRO A 248 2.55 -18.61 -15.17
CA PRO A 248 1.46 -19.41 -15.78
C PRO A 248 0.65 -20.19 -14.77
N GLU A 249 1.28 -20.72 -13.72
CA GLU A 249 0.64 -21.49 -12.66
C GLU A 249 -0.28 -20.64 -11.78
N ASP A 250 -0.01 -19.35 -11.60
CA ASP A 250 -0.86 -18.41 -10.85
C ASP A 250 -2.27 -18.31 -11.45
N PHE A 251 -2.42 -18.55 -12.76
CA PHE A 251 -3.73 -18.59 -13.44
C PHE A 251 -4.47 -19.92 -13.26
N ARG A 252 -3.83 -20.93 -12.70
CA ARG A 252 -4.32 -22.32 -12.62
C ARG A 252 -4.25 -22.89 -11.22
N MET A 253 -4.39 -22.05 -10.20
CA MET A 253 -4.18 -22.43 -8.81
C MET A 253 -5.05 -23.59 -8.33
N ALA A 254 -6.34 -23.60 -8.70
CA ALA A 254 -7.24 -24.70 -8.34
C ALA A 254 -6.88 -25.99 -9.08
N SER A 255 -6.51 -25.92 -10.36
CA SER A 255 -6.08 -27.09 -11.15
C SER A 255 -4.75 -27.65 -10.67
N VAL A 256 -3.81 -26.80 -10.23
CA VAL A 256 -2.46 -27.23 -9.80
C VAL A 256 -2.46 -27.78 -8.37
N TYR A 257 -3.14 -27.10 -7.44
CA TYR A 257 -3.05 -27.41 -6.01
C TYR A 257 -4.29 -28.07 -5.42
N GLY A 258 -5.40 -28.13 -6.18
CA GLY A 258 -6.70 -28.48 -5.64
C GLY A 258 -7.28 -27.35 -4.80
N ASN A 259 -8.35 -27.65 -4.07
CA ASN A 259 -9.01 -26.69 -3.19
C ASN A 259 -9.02 -27.26 -1.77
N PRO A 260 -8.15 -26.79 -0.85
CA PRO A 260 -8.13 -27.30 0.51
C PRO A 260 -9.46 -27.00 1.22
N GLU A 261 -9.79 -27.79 2.25
CA GLU A 261 -11.04 -27.65 2.99
C GLU A 261 -11.23 -26.24 3.54
N GLY A 262 -12.37 -25.63 3.26
CA GLY A 262 -12.69 -24.25 3.68
C GLY A 262 -12.17 -23.16 2.76
N ALA A 263 -11.34 -23.49 1.77
CA ALA A 263 -10.84 -22.55 0.78
C ALA A 263 -11.79 -22.37 -0.41
N SER A 264 -11.47 -21.41 -1.25
CA SER A 264 -12.20 -21.13 -2.51
C SER A 264 -11.25 -20.77 -3.65
N LEU A 265 -10.17 -21.55 -3.79
CA LEU A 265 -9.29 -21.42 -4.94
C LEU A 265 -10.08 -21.60 -6.24
N ALA A 266 -9.75 -20.82 -7.24
CA ALA A 266 -10.32 -20.92 -8.56
C ALA A 266 -9.23 -20.68 -9.61
N ASP A 267 -9.38 -21.29 -10.76
CA ASP A 267 -8.60 -20.91 -11.94
C ASP A 267 -9.14 -19.59 -12.50
N TRP A 268 -8.27 -18.82 -13.08
CA TRP A 268 -8.67 -17.65 -13.84
C TRP A 268 -9.40 -18.09 -15.12
N PRO A 269 -10.40 -17.33 -15.61
CA PRO A 269 -11.07 -17.62 -16.87
C PRO A 269 -10.20 -17.29 -18.11
N VAL A 270 -8.96 -16.92 -17.90
CA VAL A 270 -7.94 -16.60 -18.91
C VAL A 270 -6.61 -17.27 -18.53
N SER A 271 -5.82 -17.61 -19.52
CA SER A 271 -4.48 -18.19 -19.34
C SER A 271 -3.40 -17.11 -19.33
N TYR A 272 -2.18 -17.50 -18.95
CA TYR A 272 -1.00 -16.62 -19.12
C TYR A 272 -0.81 -16.19 -20.59
N ALA A 273 -1.04 -17.11 -21.54
CA ALA A 273 -0.89 -16.82 -22.97
C ALA A 273 -1.88 -15.75 -23.46
N ASP A 274 -3.11 -15.76 -22.92
CA ASP A 274 -4.11 -14.72 -23.22
C ASP A 274 -3.70 -13.36 -22.61
N MET A 275 -2.99 -13.36 -21.49
CA MET A 275 -2.55 -12.17 -20.78
C MET A 275 -1.21 -11.61 -21.26
N GLU A 276 -0.37 -12.43 -21.90
CA GLU A 276 0.98 -12.04 -22.29
C GLU A 276 1.02 -10.77 -23.16
N PRO A 277 0.22 -10.61 -24.22
CA PRO A 277 0.21 -9.38 -25.02
C PRO A 277 -0.13 -8.12 -24.18
N TYR A 278 -1.03 -8.27 -23.21
CA TYR A 278 -1.43 -7.19 -22.31
C TYR A 278 -0.34 -6.89 -21.27
N TYR A 279 0.40 -7.89 -20.80
CA TYR A 279 1.58 -7.67 -19.97
C TYR A 279 2.65 -6.89 -20.73
N SER A 280 2.97 -7.28 -21.96
CA SER A 280 3.93 -6.59 -22.80
C SER A 280 3.54 -5.12 -23.01
N ARG A 281 2.26 -4.86 -23.27
CA ARG A 281 1.73 -3.51 -23.42
C ARG A 281 1.75 -2.74 -22.08
N ALA A 282 1.37 -3.37 -20.97
CA ALA A 282 1.41 -2.76 -19.64
C ALA A 282 2.81 -2.34 -19.22
N GLU A 283 3.82 -3.19 -19.47
CA GLU A 283 5.23 -2.85 -19.22
C GLU A 283 5.68 -1.65 -20.04
N LEU A 284 5.32 -1.60 -21.33
CA LEU A 284 5.64 -0.49 -22.22
C LEU A 284 4.98 0.81 -21.75
N GLU A 285 3.67 0.78 -21.48
CA GLU A 285 2.90 1.98 -21.13
C GLU A 285 3.25 2.53 -19.74
N LEU A 286 3.65 1.66 -18.80
CA LEU A 286 4.17 2.07 -17.49
C LEU A 286 5.65 2.47 -17.52
N GLY A 287 6.41 2.12 -18.55
CA GLY A 287 7.86 2.35 -18.55
C GLY A 287 8.56 1.48 -17.49
N VAL A 288 8.42 0.16 -17.58
CA VAL A 288 9.02 -0.78 -16.61
C VAL A 288 10.51 -0.97 -16.92
N ALA A 289 11.35 -0.72 -15.92
CA ALA A 289 12.77 -1.03 -15.96
C ALA A 289 13.02 -2.48 -15.52
N GLY A 290 13.74 -3.24 -16.32
CA GLY A 290 14.01 -4.65 -16.02
C GLY A 290 15.09 -5.25 -16.93
N SER A 291 15.41 -6.52 -16.71
CA SER A 291 16.30 -7.29 -17.57
C SER A 291 15.78 -8.71 -17.74
N GLU A 292 16.06 -9.29 -18.90
CA GLU A 292 15.89 -10.72 -19.10
C GLU A 292 16.93 -11.49 -18.28
N GLY A 293 16.57 -12.66 -17.79
CA GLY A 293 17.45 -13.50 -16.97
C GLY A 293 16.65 -14.48 -16.11
N ASN A 294 17.21 -14.94 -15.02
CA ASN A 294 16.59 -15.98 -14.15
C ASN A 294 15.15 -15.68 -13.77
N LEU A 295 14.81 -14.42 -13.45
CA LEU A 295 13.44 -14.04 -13.04
C LEU A 295 12.42 -14.06 -14.20
N THR A 296 12.86 -14.12 -15.44
CA THR A 296 11.97 -14.08 -16.61
C THR A 296 11.88 -15.42 -17.35
N THR A 297 12.66 -16.42 -16.96
CA THR A 297 12.69 -17.73 -17.62
C THR A 297 11.35 -18.45 -17.60
N ARG A 298 10.54 -18.20 -16.54
CA ARG A 298 9.24 -18.86 -16.33
C ARG A 298 8.05 -18.02 -16.79
N THR A 299 8.29 -16.79 -17.24
CA THR A 299 7.27 -15.89 -17.78
C THR A 299 7.59 -15.57 -19.24
N PRO A 300 7.23 -16.45 -20.19
CA PRO A 300 7.49 -16.22 -21.62
C PRO A 300 7.02 -14.82 -22.05
N ARG A 301 7.84 -14.13 -22.84
CA ARG A 301 7.58 -12.75 -23.23
C ARG A 301 7.88 -12.51 -24.70
N SER A 302 7.02 -11.71 -25.34
CA SER A 302 7.16 -11.31 -26.75
C SER A 302 7.98 -10.04 -26.94
N THR A 303 8.15 -9.25 -25.87
CA THR A 303 8.88 -7.97 -25.92
C THR A 303 9.91 -7.87 -24.80
N ARG A 304 10.95 -7.06 -25.01
CA ARG A 304 11.90 -6.68 -23.96
C ARG A 304 11.31 -5.62 -23.05
N TYR A 305 11.91 -5.44 -21.87
CA TYR A 305 11.57 -4.29 -21.02
C TYR A 305 11.91 -2.98 -21.73
N PRO A 306 11.05 -1.94 -21.59
CA PRO A 306 11.29 -0.65 -22.22
C PRO A 306 12.49 0.11 -21.65
N LEU A 307 12.85 -0.14 -20.40
CA LEU A 307 13.97 0.52 -19.72
C LEU A 307 14.95 -0.52 -19.14
N PRO A 308 16.26 -0.22 -19.08
CA PRO A 308 17.25 -1.11 -18.48
C PRO A 308 17.01 -1.27 -16.97
N ALA A 309 17.39 -2.42 -16.42
CA ALA A 309 17.34 -2.65 -14.98
C ALA A 309 18.26 -1.69 -14.21
N PHE A 310 17.91 -1.44 -12.96
CA PHE A 310 18.76 -0.66 -12.04
C PHE A 310 20.06 -1.40 -11.74
N GLY A 311 21.16 -0.64 -11.60
CA GLY A 311 22.45 -1.15 -11.17
C GLY A 311 22.46 -1.66 -9.72
N THR A 312 23.60 -2.19 -9.29
CA THR A 312 23.77 -2.82 -7.96
C THR A 312 23.82 -1.81 -6.80
N GLU A 313 23.61 -2.31 -5.61
CA GLU A 313 23.79 -1.66 -4.30
C GLU A 313 24.42 -2.69 -3.35
N PRO A 314 25.14 -2.29 -2.28
CA PRO A 314 25.85 -3.22 -1.41
C PRO A 314 25.00 -4.33 -0.82
N ALA A 315 23.77 -4.04 -0.40
CA ALA A 315 22.83 -5.05 0.08
C ALA A 315 22.48 -6.08 -1.01
N ARG A 316 22.28 -5.61 -2.26
CA ARG A 316 22.02 -6.47 -3.41
C ARG A 316 23.20 -7.39 -3.72
N GLU A 317 24.43 -6.87 -3.70
CA GLU A 317 25.63 -7.65 -3.97
C GLU A 317 25.82 -8.77 -2.94
N LEU A 318 25.60 -8.49 -1.65
CA LEU A 318 25.65 -9.52 -0.61
C LEU A 318 24.60 -10.61 -0.83
N LEU A 319 23.37 -10.24 -1.10
CA LEU A 319 22.28 -11.18 -1.35
C LEU A 319 22.49 -11.96 -2.64
N ALA A 320 23.00 -11.34 -3.72
CA ALA A 320 23.33 -12.00 -4.97
C ALA A 320 24.37 -13.10 -4.78
N GLY A 321 25.51 -12.75 -4.15
CA GLY A 321 26.56 -13.74 -3.84
C GLY A 321 26.08 -14.83 -2.88
N ALA A 322 25.13 -14.53 -2.00
CA ALA A 322 24.50 -15.53 -1.13
C ALA A 322 23.60 -16.49 -1.91
N ALA A 323 22.79 -15.98 -2.85
CA ALA A 323 21.95 -16.80 -3.72
C ALA A 323 22.82 -17.74 -4.60
N GLU A 324 23.91 -17.24 -5.17
CA GLU A 324 24.85 -18.04 -5.95
C GLU A 324 25.45 -19.19 -5.12
N ARG A 325 25.85 -18.93 -3.87
CA ARG A 325 26.35 -19.99 -2.97
C ARG A 325 25.30 -21.05 -2.64
N LEU A 326 24.03 -20.68 -2.61
CA LEU A 326 22.90 -21.59 -2.40
C LEU A 326 22.45 -22.29 -3.69
N GLY A 327 23.01 -21.93 -4.85
CA GLY A 327 22.58 -22.43 -6.15
C GLY A 327 21.22 -21.89 -6.60
N TRP A 328 20.79 -20.73 -6.04
CA TRP A 328 19.51 -20.13 -6.37
C TRP A 328 19.62 -19.16 -7.55
N GLY A 329 18.60 -19.17 -8.40
CA GLY A 329 18.40 -18.16 -9.42
C GLY A 329 18.02 -16.83 -8.80
N TRP A 330 18.62 -15.75 -9.25
CA TRP A 330 18.30 -14.40 -8.77
C TRP A 330 18.36 -13.38 -9.92
N GLY A 331 17.80 -12.20 -9.68
CA GLY A 331 17.86 -11.11 -10.66
C GLY A 331 17.34 -9.78 -10.11
N PRO A 332 17.51 -8.70 -10.89
CA PRO A 332 16.91 -7.41 -10.55
C PRO A 332 15.40 -7.47 -10.69
N ILE A 333 14.70 -6.88 -9.73
CA ILE A 333 13.24 -6.77 -9.75
C ILE A 333 12.80 -5.85 -10.89
N PRO A 334 11.78 -6.22 -11.70
CA PRO A 334 11.18 -5.30 -12.64
C PRO A 334 10.43 -4.18 -11.91
N LEU A 335 10.79 -2.93 -12.21
CA LEU A 335 10.29 -1.75 -11.50
C LEU A 335 9.67 -0.74 -12.48
N ALA A 336 8.44 -0.30 -12.22
CA ALA A 336 7.83 0.84 -12.92
C ALA A 336 8.42 2.17 -12.41
N LEU A 337 9.73 2.31 -12.63
CA LEU A 337 10.55 3.45 -12.22
C LEU A 337 11.48 3.79 -13.39
N ASN A 338 11.65 5.06 -13.70
CA ASN A 338 12.55 5.51 -14.76
C ASN A 338 14.01 5.25 -14.34
N SER A 339 14.65 4.21 -14.84
CA SER A 339 16.08 3.97 -14.60
C SER A 339 16.98 4.95 -15.41
N GLU A 340 16.43 5.50 -16.47
CA GLU A 340 16.96 6.61 -17.27
C GLU A 340 15.80 7.58 -17.60
N PRO A 341 16.06 8.80 -18.11
CA PRO A 341 14.99 9.72 -18.47
C PRO A 341 13.99 9.08 -19.45
N HIS A 342 12.71 9.15 -19.15
CA HIS A 342 11.66 8.50 -19.94
C HIS A 342 10.36 9.29 -19.92
N ASP A 343 9.68 9.35 -21.08
CA ASP A 343 8.37 10.00 -21.25
C ASP A 343 8.35 11.45 -20.69
N GLY A 344 9.43 12.23 -20.98
CA GLY A 344 9.62 13.61 -20.54
C GLY A 344 9.92 13.78 -19.04
N ARG A 345 10.10 12.69 -18.29
CA ARG A 345 10.34 12.71 -16.83
C ARG A 345 11.75 12.23 -16.49
N PRO A 346 12.36 12.73 -15.40
CA PRO A 346 13.73 12.40 -15.03
C PRO A 346 13.92 10.95 -14.62
N ALA A 347 15.19 10.53 -14.56
CA ALA A 347 15.58 9.26 -13.97
C ALA A 347 15.45 9.26 -12.45
N CYS A 348 15.31 8.08 -11.87
CA CYS A 348 15.28 7.85 -10.43
C CYS A 348 16.62 8.27 -9.77
N VAL A 349 16.54 9.05 -8.72
CA VAL A 349 17.69 9.55 -7.94
C VAL A 349 18.07 8.63 -6.77
N ARG A 350 17.52 7.41 -6.70
CA ARG A 350 17.80 6.40 -5.68
C ARG A 350 17.61 6.88 -4.24
N CYS A 351 16.63 7.74 -4.01
CA CYS A 351 16.21 8.15 -2.68
C CYS A 351 15.46 7.02 -1.94
N PRO A 352 15.32 7.09 -0.61
CA PRO A 352 14.64 6.05 0.16
C PRO A 352 13.11 6.23 0.24
N GLN A 353 12.47 6.90 -0.72
CA GLN A 353 11.07 7.31 -0.62
C GLN A 353 10.11 6.55 -1.56
N CYS A 354 10.45 5.33 -1.98
CA CYS A 354 9.55 4.60 -2.88
C CYS A 354 8.26 4.17 -2.19
N VAL A 355 8.33 3.71 -0.94
CA VAL A 355 7.20 3.11 -0.22
C VAL A 355 6.41 4.15 0.55
N GLY A 356 5.12 4.31 0.23
CA GLY A 356 4.21 5.17 0.96
C GLY A 356 4.32 6.67 0.66
N HIS A 357 5.17 7.07 -0.30
CA HIS A 357 5.39 8.47 -0.65
C HIS A 357 5.26 8.73 -2.15
N ALA A 358 4.87 9.95 -2.54
CA ALA A 358 5.05 10.40 -3.91
C ALA A 358 6.54 10.52 -4.24
N CYS A 359 6.90 10.25 -5.49
CA CYS A 359 8.28 10.35 -5.93
C CYS A 359 8.75 11.81 -5.96
N PRO A 360 9.89 12.15 -5.34
CA PRO A 360 10.37 13.53 -5.31
C PRO A 360 10.78 14.09 -6.67
N VAL A 361 11.08 13.21 -7.64
CA VAL A 361 11.47 13.61 -9.00
C VAL A 361 10.53 13.08 -10.08
N ASP A 362 9.35 12.62 -9.70
CA ASP A 362 8.32 12.06 -10.61
C ASP A 362 8.80 10.89 -11.51
N ALA A 363 9.85 10.20 -11.08
CA ALA A 363 10.40 9.03 -11.80
C ALA A 363 9.65 7.72 -11.52
N LYS A 364 8.72 7.71 -10.55
CA LYS A 364 7.90 6.54 -10.22
C LYS A 364 6.59 6.59 -11.01
N ASN A 365 6.40 5.60 -11.86
CA ASN A 365 5.30 5.53 -12.81
C ASN A 365 4.02 5.01 -12.16
N GLY A 366 2.89 5.57 -12.54
CA GLY A 366 1.58 5.19 -12.03
C GLY A 366 0.47 5.87 -12.83
N SER A 367 -0.78 5.59 -12.50
CA SER A 367 -1.93 6.10 -13.23
C SER A 367 -1.93 7.62 -13.39
N HIS A 368 -1.49 8.35 -12.35
CA HIS A 368 -1.49 9.82 -12.28
C HIS A 368 -0.56 10.50 -13.30
N ASN A 369 0.54 9.86 -13.69
CA ASN A 369 1.57 10.44 -14.58
C ASN A 369 1.82 9.61 -15.86
N THR A 370 0.99 8.58 -16.13
CA THR A 370 1.01 7.80 -17.37
C THR A 370 -0.37 7.79 -18.03
N PHE A 371 -1.32 7.03 -17.54
CA PHE A 371 -2.61 6.78 -18.19
C PHE A 371 -3.54 8.00 -18.19
N LEU A 372 -3.71 8.65 -17.04
CA LEU A 372 -4.65 9.79 -16.93
C LEU A 372 -4.22 11.00 -17.77
N PRO A 373 -2.94 11.43 -17.79
CA PRO A 373 -2.51 12.49 -18.69
C PRO A 373 -2.71 12.16 -20.16
N ARG A 374 -2.50 10.91 -20.58
CA ARG A 374 -2.77 10.47 -21.96
C ARG A 374 -4.26 10.44 -22.29
N ALA A 375 -5.12 10.09 -21.32
CA ALA A 375 -6.56 10.21 -21.48
C ALA A 375 -6.98 11.66 -21.65
N ALA A 376 -6.53 12.56 -20.78
CA ALA A 376 -6.86 13.98 -20.83
C ALA A 376 -6.34 14.67 -22.11
N ALA A 377 -5.16 14.29 -22.60
CA ALA A 377 -4.58 14.84 -23.84
C ALA A 377 -5.44 14.58 -25.10
N THR A 378 -6.37 13.61 -25.07
CA THR A 378 -7.32 13.39 -26.15
C THR A 378 -8.39 14.49 -26.26
N GLY A 379 -8.59 15.29 -25.21
CA GLY A 379 -9.71 16.24 -25.09
C GLY A 379 -11.07 15.57 -24.78
N ASN A 380 -11.11 14.25 -24.61
CA ASN A 380 -12.32 13.46 -24.37
C ASN A 380 -12.45 12.97 -22.92
N CYS A 381 -11.55 13.33 -22.01
CA CYS A 381 -11.56 12.86 -20.63
C CYS A 381 -11.55 14.03 -19.65
N ASP A 382 -12.62 14.13 -18.88
CA ASP A 382 -12.76 15.02 -17.73
C ASP A 382 -12.43 14.24 -16.44
N VAL A 383 -11.87 14.92 -15.42
CA VAL A 383 -11.63 14.35 -14.08
C VAL A 383 -12.26 15.26 -13.04
N LEU A 384 -13.12 14.71 -12.19
CA LEU A 384 -13.73 15.38 -11.05
C LEU A 384 -13.12 14.83 -9.76
N TYR A 385 -12.46 15.69 -9.00
CA TYR A 385 -11.84 15.36 -7.72
C TYR A 385 -12.73 15.69 -6.53
N ASP A 386 -12.35 15.21 -5.36
CA ASP A 386 -13.09 15.41 -4.11
C ASP A 386 -14.57 15.06 -4.26
N ALA A 387 -14.84 14.01 -5.03
CA ALA A 387 -16.18 13.58 -5.43
C ALA A 387 -16.32 12.07 -5.29
N GLU A 388 -17.38 11.63 -4.64
CA GLU A 388 -17.61 10.22 -4.33
C GLU A 388 -18.88 9.70 -5.01
N ALA A 389 -18.74 8.64 -5.81
CA ALA A 389 -19.90 7.89 -6.30
C ALA A 389 -20.51 7.08 -5.14
N ILE A 390 -21.75 7.36 -4.81
CA ILE A 390 -22.47 6.75 -3.68
C ILE A 390 -23.50 5.71 -4.11
N GLU A 391 -23.90 5.72 -5.37
CA GLU A 391 -24.87 4.77 -5.93
C GLU A 391 -24.65 4.62 -7.44
N VAL A 392 -24.84 3.39 -7.94
CA VAL A 392 -24.82 3.05 -9.37
C VAL A 392 -26.07 2.28 -9.72
N GLN A 393 -26.68 2.57 -10.86
CA GLN A 393 -27.87 1.89 -11.35
C GLN A 393 -27.68 1.41 -12.80
N ASP A 394 -28.02 0.16 -13.07
CA ASP A 394 -28.00 -0.45 -14.41
C ASP A 394 -29.38 -0.30 -15.06
N GLY A 395 -29.62 0.81 -15.73
CA GLY A 395 -30.90 1.09 -16.38
C GLY A 395 -31.02 0.42 -17.75
N SER A 396 -32.27 0.34 -18.26
CA SER A 396 -32.57 -0.27 -19.57
C SER A 396 -32.02 0.55 -20.74
N GLY A 397 -31.95 1.87 -20.62
CA GLY A 397 -31.48 2.80 -21.63
C GLY A 397 -30.14 3.44 -21.36
N ASP A 398 -29.81 3.67 -20.12
CA ASP A 398 -28.57 4.27 -19.61
C ASP A 398 -28.18 3.68 -18.25
N ALA A 399 -26.92 3.80 -17.87
CA ALA A 399 -26.50 3.65 -16.49
C ALA A 399 -26.54 5.00 -15.78
N ARG A 400 -26.76 5.00 -14.46
CA ARG A 400 -26.81 6.22 -13.66
C ARG A 400 -25.83 6.13 -12.49
N VAL A 401 -25.24 7.27 -12.16
CA VAL A 401 -24.34 7.41 -11.02
C VAL A 401 -24.77 8.60 -10.20
N THR A 402 -25.04 8.37 -8.92
CA THR A 402 -25.21 9.46 -7.96
C THR A 402 -23.86 9.76 -7.31
N VAL A 403 -23.46 11.02 -7.37
CA VAL A 403 -22.17 11.52 -6.89
C VAL A 403 -22.41 12.60 -5.83
N MET A 404 -21.64 12.54 -4.76
CA MET A 404 -21.52 13.63 -3.79
C MET A 404 -20.17 14.31 -3.99
N ALA A 405 -20.19 15.57 -4.39
CA ALA A 405 -18.99 16.38 -4.59
C ALA A 405 -18.85 17.39 -3.44
N ASN A 406 -17.67 17.44 -2.82
CA ASN A 406 -17.39 18.43 -1.78
C ASN A 406 -17.17 19.81 -2.42
N THR A 407 -17.50 20.84 -1.67
CA THR A 407 -17.29 22.25 -2.02
C THR A 407 -16.72 22.99 -0.82
N SER A 408 -16.40 24.25 -0.97
CA SER A 408 -16.09 25.13 0.18
C SER A 408 -17.31 25.43 1.07
N GLY A 409 -18.51 25.05 0.64
CA GLY A 409 -19.77 25.13 1.37
C GLY A 409 -20.41 23.74 1.55
N ASP A 410 -21.73 23.66 1.37
CA ASP A 410 -22.45 22.38 1.45
C ASP A 410 -22.08 21.47 0.25
N PRO A 411 -22.01 20.16 0.47
CA PRO A 411 -21.77 19.21 -0.61
C PRO A 411 -22.87 19.25 -1.69
N VAL A 412 -22.49 19.07 -2.93
CA VAL A 412 -23.40 19.06 -4.07
C VAL A 412 -23.66 17.63 -4.53
N ARG A 413 -24.94 17.28 -4.67
CA ARG A 413 -25.37 16.03 -5.28
C ARG A 413 -25.47 16.22 -6.80
N LEU A 414 -24.84 15.30 -7.54
CA LEU A 414 -24.91 15.21 -9.00
C LEU A 414 -25.53 13.86 -9.37
N ASP A 415 -26.58 13.89 -10.21
CA ASP A 415 -27.18 12.68 -10.80
C ASP A 415 -26.79 12.64 -12.29
N LEU A 416 -25.86 11.73 -12.61
CA LEU A 416 -25.19 11.63 -13.91
C LEU A 416 -25.65 10.39 -14.66
N ARG A 417 -25.54 10.42 -16.00
CA ARG A 417 -25.88 9.31 -16.89
C ARG A 417 -24.70 8.94 -17.77
N ALA A 418 -24.61 7.66 -18.11
CA ALA A 418 -23.64 7.17 -19.07
C ALA A 418 -24.18 5.97 -19.86
N ASP A 419 -23.59 5.70 -21.01
CA ASP A 419 -23.82 4.44 -21.71
C ASP A 419 -23.22 3.27 -20.93
N VAL A 420 -22.07 3.49 -20.29
CA VAL A 420 -21.36 2.50 -19.46
C VAL A 420 -20.79 3.16 -18.21
N VAL A 421 -20.84 2.44 -17.09
CA VAL A 421 -20.13 2.78 -15.86
C VAL A 421 -19.03 1.75 -15.60
N VAL A 422 -17.80 2.24 -15.46
CA VAL A 422 -16.65 1.42 -15.06
C VAL A 422 -16.37 1.65 -13.59
N VAL A 423 -16.48 0.59 -12.78
CA VAL A 423 -16.20 0.62 -11.34
C VAL A 423 -14.77 0.14 -11.11
N ALA A 424 -13.91 1.03 -10.64
CA ALA A 424 -12.47 0.81 -10.41
C ALA A 424 -12.01 1.40 -9.07
N ALA A 425 -12.84 1.24 -8.03
CA ALA A 425 -12.65 1.85 -6.71
C ALA A 425 -11.77 1.00 -5.76
N GLY A 426 -11.18 -0.08 -6.25
CA GLY A 426 -10.40 -1.05 -5.47
C GLY A 426 -11.27 -2.06 -4.73
N ALA A 427 -10.69 -3.21 -4.35
CA ALA A 427 -11.45 -4.39 -3.92
C ALA A 427 -12.49 -4.13 -2.83
N VAL A 428 -12.20 -3.30 -1.85
CA VAL A 428 -13.13 -3.04 -0.74
C VAL A 428 -14.27 -2.11 -1.19
N GLU A 429 -13.93 -0.97 -1.78
CA GLU A 429 -14.93 0.05 -2.14
C GLU A 429 -15.74 -0.32 -3.38
N THR A 430 -15.16 -1.06 -4.34
CA THR A 430 -15.92 -1.64 -5.47
C THR A 430 -17.00 -2.59 -4.94
N ALA A 431 -16.67 -3.51 -4.04
CA ALA A 431 -17.66 -4.40 -3.46
C ALA A 431 -18.72 -3.63 -2.64
N ARG A 432 -18.30 -2.68 -1.78
CA ARG A 432 -19.23 -1.86 -0.99
C ARG A 432 -20.22 -1.11 -1.88
N LEU A 433 -19.73 -0.46 -2.93
CA LEU A 433 -20.57 0.32 -3.84
C LEU A 433 -21.58 -0.59 -4.58
N LEU A 434 -21.14 -1.71 -5.13
CA LEU A 434 -22.01 -2.64 -5.84
C LEU A 434 -23.08 -3.23 -4.91
N LEU A 435 -22.70 -3.68 -3.70
CA LEU A 435 -23.63 -4.19 -2.69
C LEU A 435 -24.65 -3.11 -2.27
N ALA A 436 -24.19 -1.90 -1.98
CA ALA A 436 -25.06 -0.78 -1.58
C ALA A 436 -25.99 -0.32 -2.71
N SER A 437 -25.68 -0.65 -3.94
CA SER A 437 -26.47 -0.38 -5.15
C SER A 437 -27.36 -1.56 -5.58
N GLY A 438 -27.28 -2.69 -4.86
CA GLY A 438 -28.07 -3.90 -5.20
C GLY A 438 -27.64 -4.58 -6.51
N ILE A 439 -26.35 -4.45 -6.88
CA ILE A 439 -25.81 -4.94 -8.15
C ILE A 439 -25.04 -6.25 -7.94
N GLY A 440 -25.27 -7.21 -8.83
CA GLY A 440 -24.57 -8.48 -8.91
C GLY A 440 -25.27 -9.60 -8.14
N ASN A 441 -24.55 -10.70 -7.94
CA ASN A 441 -25.00 -11.91 -7.26
C ASN A 441 -24.35 -12.05 -5.87
N ASP A 442 -24.60 -13.17 -5.18
CA ASP A 442 -24.05 -13.46 -3.84
C ASP A 442 -22.52 -13.59 -3.78
N HIS A 443 -21.83 -13.63 -4.93
CA HIS A 443 -20.37 -13.61 -4.99
C HIS A 443 -19.75 -12.22 -4.88
N ILE A 444 -20.54 -11.13 -5.05
CA ILE A 444 -20.04 -9.78 -4.77
C ILE A 444 -19.67 -9.68 -3.29
N GLY A 445 -18.48 -9.20 -3.04
CA GLY A 445 -17.87 -9.05 -1.71
C GLY A 445 -17.16 -10.30 -1.20
N ARG A 446 -17.44 -11.52 -1.70
CA ARG A 446 -16.78 -12.76 -1.25
C ARG A 446 -15.36 -12.88 -1.77
N HIS A 447 -14.62 -13.85 -1.21
CA HIS A 447 -13.25 -14.21 -1.63
C HIS A 447 -12.23 -13.09 -1.44
N LEU A 448 -12.46 -12.19 -0.48
CA LEU A 448 -11.48 -11.17 -0.12
C LEU A 448 -10.18 -11.85 0.32
N HIS A 449 -9.12 -11.59 -0.40
CA HIS A 449 -7.77 -12.07 -0.07
C HIS A 449 -6.71 -11.03 -0.45
N ASP A 450 -5.48 -11.27 -0.02
CA ASP A 450 -4.34 -10.38 -0.18
C ASP A 450 -3.09 -11.24 -0.47
N HIS A 451 -1.94 -10.89 0.08
CA HIS A 451 -0.75 -11.73 0.17
C HIS A 451 -0.43 -12.06 1.62
N ARG A 452 0.27 -13.17 1.80
CA ARG A 452 0.99 -13.46 3.05
C ARG A 452 2.40 -12.91 2.96
N PHE A 453 2.83 -12.29 4.05
CA PHE A 453 4.12 -11.63 4.11
C PHE A 453 4.98 -12.28 5.18
N ALA A 454 6.21 -12.65 4.81
CA ALA A 454 7.25 -13.09 5.74
C ALA A 454 8.37 -12.05 5.75
N THR A 455 8.70 -11.53 6.91
CA THR A 455 9.81 -10.59 7.06
C THR A 455 10.85 -11.18 7.98
N VAL A 456 12.09 -11.28 7.50
CA VAL A 456 13.24 -11.70 8.28
C VAL A 456 14.34 -10.65 8.13
N ALA A 457 14.95 -10.26 9.23
CA ALA A 457 16.09 -9.35 9.23
C ALA A 457 17.15 -9.80 10.22
N GLY A 458 18.35 -9.28 10.03
CA GLY A 458 19.51 -9.48 10.88
C GLY A 458 20.55 -8.41 10.62
N THR A 459 21.73 -8.58 11.16
CA THR A 459 22.86 -7.66 10.99
C THR A 459 24.04 -8.35 10.32
N VAL A 460 24.72 -7.62 9.44
CA VAL A 460 25.99 -8.01 8.80
C VAL A 460 27.12 -7.15 9.33
N THR A 461 28.37 -7.58 9.13
CA THR A 461 29.55 -6.81 9.58
C THR A 461 29.75 -5.53 8.77
N GLU A 462 29.33 -5.54 7.51
CA GLU A 462 29.54 -4.44 6.57
C GLU A 462 28.33 -3.50 6.53
N SER A 463 28.58 -2.23 6.24
CA SER A 463 27.49 -1.27 6.04
C SER A 463 26.84 -1.48 4.66
N VAL A 464 25.59 -1.94 4.66
CA VAL A 464 24.80 -2.18 3.45
C VAL A 464 23.88 -1.03 3.10
N LYS A 465 23.78 -0.02 3.97
CA LYS A 465 22.95 1.19 3.78
C LYS A 465 21.53 0.85 3.27
N PRO A 466 20.73 0.08 4.04
CA PRO A 466 19.45 -0.47 3.59
C PRO A 466 18.37 0.60 3.33
N TYR A 467 18.70 1.85 3.49
CA TYR A 467 17.86 3.03 3.27
C TYR A 467 18.11 3.69 1.90
N ARG A 468 18.91 3.07 1.01
CA ARG A 468 19.17 3.62 -0.33
C ARG A 468 18.27 2.94 -1.36
N GLY A 469 17.55 3.73 -2.14
CA GLY A 469 16.64 3.25 -3.17
C GLY A 469 17.33 2.73 -4.45
N PRO A 470 16.58 2.25 -5.43
CA PRO A 470 15.13 2.08 -5.37
C PRO A 470 14.72 1.11 -4.25
N GLY A 471 13.44 1.06 -3.90
CA GLY A 471 12.92 0.20 -2.84
C GLY A 471 13.46 -1.23 -2.90
N HIS A 472 12.66 -2.23 -3.13
CA HIS A 472 13.17 -3.58 -3.39
C HIS A 472 13.92 -3.63 -4.73
N SER A 473 15.02 -4.36 -4.79
CA SER A 473 15.93 -4.31 -5.95
C SER A 473 16.45 -5.66 -6.44
N ILE A 474 16.43 -6.70 -5.61
CA ILE A 474 16.84 -8.07 -5.96
C ILE A 474 15.79 -9.07 -5.50
N ALA A 475 15.60 -10.14 -6.26
CA ALA A 475 14.66 -11.20 -5.94
C ALA A 475 15.16 -12.58 -6.35
N THR A 476 14.54 -13.61 -5.76
CA THR A 476 14.53 -14.98 -6.28
C THR A 476 13.10 -15.50 -6.43
N LEU A 477 12.84 -16.26 -7.49
CA LEU A 477 11.59 -16.99 -7.75
C LEU A 477 11.75 -18.51 -7.55
N ASP A 478 12.87 -18.99 -7.03
CA ASP A 478 13.15 -20.43 -6.87
C ASP A 478 12.23 -21.12 -5.87
N HIS A 479 11.44 -20.35 -5.13
CA HIS A 479 10.47 -20.85 -4.16
C HIS A 479 9.01 -20.57 -4.57
N VAL A 480 8.80 -20.19 -5.83
CA VAL A 480 7.48 -19.97 -6.41
C VAL A 480 7.09 -21.17 -7.25
N HIS A 481 5.95 -21.80 -6.98
CA HIS A 481 5.43 -23.00 -7.65
C HIS A 481 6.47 -24.13 -7.77
N THR A 482 7.15 -24.40 -6.65
CA THR A 482 8.11 -25.49 -6.51
C THR A 482 7.79 -26.30 -5.24
N ASP A 483 8.38 -27.48 -5.11
CA ASP A 483 8.18 -28.35 -3.95
C ASP A 483 8.77 -27.77 -2.64
N SER A 484 9.55 -26.69 -2.74
CA SER A 484 10.19 -26.07 -1.58
C SER A 484 9.22 -25.39 -0.61
N ILE A 485 8.09 -24.90 -1.13
CA ILE A 485 7.00 -24.30 -0.35
C ILE A 485 5.67 -24.69 -1.02
N ARG A 486 4.79 -25.37 -0.26
CA ARG A 486 3.46 -25.75 -0.75
C ARG A 486 2.62 -24.53 -1.13
N TRP A 487 1.53 -24.77 -1.84
CA TRP A 487 0.49 -23.80 -2.17
C TRP A 487 0.96 -22.60 -3.00
N GLY A 488 1.95 -22.84 -3.87
CA GLY A 488 2.47 -21.82 -4.77
C GLY A 488 3.63 -20.99 -4.21
N GLY A 489 3.88 -21.07 -2.90
CA GLY A 489 5.00 -20.34 -2.29
C GLY A 489 4.92 -18.82 -2.49
N GLY A 490 6.06 -18.19 -2.66
CA GLY A 490 6.15 -16.74 -2.86
C GLY A 490 7.54 -16.26 -3.25
N VAL A 491 7.58 -15.07 -3.85
CA VAL A 491 8.83 -14.38 -4.17
C VAL A 491 9.54 -13.94 -2.90
N LEU A 492 10.86 -14.07 -2.87
CA LEU A 492 11.70 -13.45 -1.85
C LEU A 492 12.44 -12.28 -2.45
N VAL A 493 12.40 -11.14 -1.78
CA VAL A 493 13.02 -9.89 -2.20
C VAL A 493 13.82 -9.27 -1.07
N ASP A 494 14.75 -8.38 -1.37
CA ASP A 494 15.42 -7.59 -0.34
C ASP A 494 14.41 -6.74 0.44
N LEU A 495 14.66 -6.56 1.74
CA LEU A 495 13.81 -5.72 2.59
C LEU A 495 13.90 -4.27 2.13
N VAL A 496 12.75 -3.63 2.06
CA VAL A 496 12.62 -2.20 1.76
C VAL A 496 13.51 -1.37 2.66
N PRO A 497 14.00 -0.23 2.18
CA PRO A 497 14.77 0.71 2.99
C PRO A 497 14.14 0.95 4.36
N LEU A 498 14.88 0.62 5.40
CA LEU A 498 14.49 0.88 6.78
C LEU A 498 14.69 2.38 7.08
N LEU A 499 13.63 3.15 6.94
CA LEU A 499 13.63 4.56 7.33
C LEU A 499 14.00 4.70 8.82
N PRO A 500 14.67 5.78 9.24
CA PRO A 500 15.15 5.93 10.61
C PRO A 500 14.08 5.70 11.67
N LEU A 501 12.90 6.25 11.49
CA LEU A 501 11.79 6.04 12.41
C LEU A 501 11.34 4.56 12.45
N THR A 502 11.28 3.90 11.30
CA THR A 502 10.93 2.47 11.24
C THR A 502 11.99 1.63 11.95
N ALA A 503 13.27 1.88 11.69
CA ALA A 503 14.38 1.19 12.37
C ALA A 503 14.34 1.41 13.87
N ALA A 504 14.17 2.66 14.34
CA ALA A 504 14.09 2.98 15.77
C ALA A 504 12.89 2.30 16.47
N SER A 505 11.79 2.07 15.74
CA SER A 505 10.57 1.47 16.29
C SER A 505 10.53 -0.06 16.17
N THR A 506 11.42 -0.66 15.37
CA THR A 506 11.47 -2.11 15.15
C THR A 506 12.21 -2.78 16.30
N PRO A 507 11.59 -3.73 17.03
CA PRO A 507 12.31 -4.50 18.04
C PRO A 507 13.42 -5.34 17.39
N VAL A 508 14.65 -5.18 17.88
CA VAL A 508 15.81 -5.97 17.44
C VAL A 508 16.33 -6.76 18.65
N PRO A 509 16.52 -8.09 18.54
CA PRO A 509 17.02 -8.90 19.65
C PRO A 509 18.34 -8.38 20.21
N GLY A 510 18.41 -8.23 21.53
CA GLY A 510 19.61 -7.74 22.22
C GLY A 510 19.80 -6.21 22.19
N VAL A 511 18.91 -5.47 21.53
CA VAL A 511 18.92 -4.00 21.51
C VAL A 511 17.82 -3.50 22.45
N PRO A 512 18.13 -2.65 23.45
CA PRO A 512 17.11 -2.02 24.27
C PRO A 512 16.12 -1.21 23.43
N ALA A 513 14.87 -1.17 23.87
CA ALA A 513 13.80 -0.50 23.12
C ALA A 513 13.88 1.04 23.20
N TRP A 514 14.78 1.61 24.02
CA TRP A 514 15.00 3.04 24.24
C TRP A 514 16.28 3.30 25.03
N GLY A 515 16.66 4.54 25.25
CA GLY A 515 17.78 4.95 26.08
C GLY A 515 19.12 5.02 25.33
N LYS A 516 20.20 5.13 26.10
CA LYS A 516 21.55 5.37 25.58
C LYS A 516 22.03 4.30 24.61
N GLU A 517 21.82 3.04 24.94
CA GLU A 517 22.26 1.91 24.12
C GLU A 517 21.45 1.82 22.82
N HIS A 518 20.15 2.10 22.87
CA HIS A 518 19.34 2.20 21.66
C HIS A 518 19.83 3.32 20.73
N LYS A 519 20.12 4.52 21.27
CA LYS A 519 20.65 5.64 20.49
C LYS A 519 22.01 5.28 19.87
N ALA A 520 22.90 4.63 20.62
CA ALA A 520 24.18 4.17 20.12
C ALA A 520 24.04 3.12 19.00
N TRP A 521 23.11 2.18 19.15
CA TRP A 521 22.80 1.19 18.11
C TRP A 521 22.30 1.88 16.84
N MET A 522 21.41 2.84 16.96
CA MET A 522 20.91 3.63 15.81
C MET A 522 22.05 4.33 15.07
N ALA A 523 22.99 4.91 15.80
CA ALA A 523 24.13 5.60 15.22
C ALA A 523 25.11 4.66 14.49
N GLY A 524 25.37 3.47 15.04
CA GLY A 524 26.44 2.58 14.60
C GLY A 524 25.99 1.38 13.76
N GLN A 525 24.89 0.74 14.14
CA GLN A 525 24.52 -0.58 13.61
C GLN A 525 23.35 -0.58 12.62
N ARG A 526 22.56 0.51 12.58
CA ARG A 526 21.42 0.59 11.66
C ARG A 526 21.80 0.39 10.20
N ALA A 527 22.96 0.91 9.79
CA ALA A 527 23.46 0.79 8.43
C ALA A 527 23.89 -0.63 8.04
N ASN A 528 23.97 -1.53 9.01
CA ASN A 528 24.38 -2.92 8.85
C ASN A 528 23.18 -3.89 8.83
N MET A 529 21.95 -3.38 8.91
CA MET A 529 20.77 -4.23 8.84
C MET A 529 20.59 -4.74 7.41
N LEU A 530 20.41 -6.05 7.29
CA LEU A 530 20.05 -6.74 6.05
C LEU A 530 18.76 -7.51 6.29
N GLY A 531 17.85 -7.46 5.37
CA GLY A 531 16.59 -8.18 5.48
C GLY A 531 16.13 -8.76 4.15
N VAL A 532 15.25 -9.74 4.28
CA VAL A 532 14.50 -10.37 3.18
C VAL A 532 13.01 -10.31 3.52
N PHE A 533 12.24 -9.94 2.52
CA PHE A 533 10.81 -9.88 2.58
C PHE A 533 10.22 -10.91 1.60
N GLY A 534 9.44 -11.84 2.13
CA GLY A 534 8.70 -12.81 1.34
C GLY A 534 7.28 -12.33 1.09
N MET A 535 6.79 -12.53 -0.12
CA MET A 535 5.42 -12.24 -0.50
C MET A 535 4.85 -13.43 -1.27
N GLY A 536 3.83 -14.06 -0.72
CA GLY A 536 3.30 -15.31 -1.24
C GLY A 536 1.80 -15.36 -1.30
N GLN A 537 1.31 -16.44 -1.88
CA GLN A 537 -0.11 -16.72 -2.05
C GLN A 537 -0.86 -16.64 -0.71
N GLU A 538 -1.93 -15.89 -0.67
CA GLU A 538 -2.97 -16.06 0.34
C GLU A 538 -4.11 -16.89 -0.25
N ILE A 539 -4.48 -17.96 0.44
CA ILE A 539 -5.54 -18.86 -0.03
C ILE A 539 -6.90 -18.20 0.23
N PRO A 540 -7.68 -17.88 -0.82
CA PRO A 540 -8.96 -17.22 -0.66
C PRO A 540 -9.97 -18.14 0.04
N MET A 541 -10.83 -17.56 0.87
CA MET A 541 -11.89 -18.25 1.58
C MET A 541 -13.25 -17.63 1.25
N PRO A 542 -14.34 -18.40 1.10
CA PRO A 542 -15.65 -17.84 0.77
C PRO A 542 -16.24 -17.00 1.90
N MET A 543 -15.79 -17.22 3.14
CA MET A 543 -16.19 -16.45 4.32
C MET A 543 -15.36 -15.18 4.54
N SER A 544 -14.21 -15.03 3.86
CA SER A 544 -13.47 -13.78 3.80
C SER A 544 -14.17 -12.85 2.80
N ARG A 545 -14.77 -11.77 3.32
CA ARG A 545 -15.67 -10.97 2.50
C ARG A 545 -15.85 -9.53 2.99
N VAL A 546 -16.24 -8.69 2.07
CA VAL A 546 -16.84 -7.37 2.30
C VAL A 546 -18.37 -7.55 2.34
N THR A 547 -19.00 -6.99 3.36
CA THR A 547 -20.47 -6.86 3.47
C THR A 547 -20.81 -5.41 3.81
N LEU A 548 -22.11 -5.09 3.81
CA LEU A 548 -22.58 -3.81 4.32
C LEU A 548 -22.71 -3.88 5.85
N GLY A 549 -22.12 -2.90 6.54
CA GLY A 549 -22.24 -2.74 7.98
C GLY A 549 -23.48 -1.90 8.37
N ASP A 550 -23.84 -1.97 9.65
CA ASP A 550 -24.93 -1.16 10.22
C ASP A 550 -24.55 0.32 10.38
N VAL A 551 -23.24 0.61 10.43
CA VAL A 551 -22.73 1.99 10.51
C VAL A 551 -22.93 2.72 9.18
N ARG A 552 -23.19 4.02 9.29
CA ARG A 552 -23.41 4.88 8.12
C ARG A 552 -22.22 5.79 7.89
N ASP A 553 -21.88 6.00 6.62
CA ASP A 553 -20.93 7.03 6.24
C ASP A 553 -21.56 8.44 6.32
N ARG A 554 -20.76 9.46 6.08
CA ARG A 554 -21.21 10.88 6.10
C ARG A 554 -22.32 11.20 5.09
N TRP A 555 -22.56 10.31 4.11
CA TRP A 555 -23.62 10.43 3.12
C TRP A 555 -24.86 9.59 3.47
N GLY A 556 -24.87 8.96 4.65
CA GLY A 556 -25.96 8.09 5.10
C GLY A 556 -25.99 6.72 4.43
N ARG A 557 -24.92 6.33 3.68
CA ARG A 557 -24.80 5.02 3.01
C ARG A 557 -24.17 4.00 3.98
N PRO A 558 -24.46 2.70 3.84
CA PRO A 558 -23.82 1.67 4.66
C PRO A 558 -22.31 1.67 4.50
N GLY A 559 -21.58 1.62 5.61
CA GLY A 559 -20.14 1.41 5.63
C GLY A 559 -19.76 -0.03 5.28
N ALA A 560 -18.49 -0.26 4.93
CA ALA A 560 -17.98 -1.60 4.67
C ALA A 560 -17.78 -2.36 6.00
N ALA A 561 -18.27 -3.60 6.07
CA ALA A 561 -17.92 -4.57 7.12
C ALA A 561 -16.99 -5.63 6.51
N LEU A 562 -15.82 -5.78 7.13
CA LEU A 562 -14.72 -6.59 6.61
C LEU A 562 -14.49 -7.81 7.49
N ARG A 563 -14.67 -9.00 6.94
CA ARG A 563 -14.21 -10.26 7.52
C ARG A 563 -13.10 -10.81 6.62
N LYS A 564 -11.90 -10.94 7.17
CA LYS A 564 -10.76 -11.53 6.47
C LYS A 564 -10.13 -12.58 7.36
N LEU A 565 -10.46 -13.82 7.09
CA LEU A 565 -9.90 -15.01 7.76
C LEU A 565 -8.60 -15.42 7.06
N VAL A 566 -7.71 -16.04 7.81
CA VAL A 566 -6.46 -16.58 7.31
C VAL A 566 -6.57 -18.11 7.29
N HIS A 567 -6.42 -18.71 6.12
CA HIS A 567 -6.40 -20.17 5.96
C HIS A 567 -5.06 -20.74 6.46
N SER A 568 -5.06 -21.96 7.04
CA SER A 568 -3.82 -22.61 7.52
C SER A 568 -2.77 -22.79 6.42
N ALA A 569 -3.21 -23.11 5.20
CA ALA A 569 -2.31 -23.19 4.04
C ALA A 569 -1.58 -21.87 3.74
N SER A 570 -2.19 -20.72 4.02
CA SER A 570 -1.53 -19.40 3.89
C SER A 570 -0.46 -19.20 4.97
N VAL A 571 -0.66 -19.76 6.17
CA VAL A 571 0.35 -19.76 7.24
C VAL A 571 1.52 -20.65 6.86
N GLU A 572 1.27 -21.81 6.25
CA GLU A 572 2.34 -22.70 5.72
C GLU A 572 3.20 -21.97 4.67
N VAL A 573 2.59 -21.18 3.79
CA VAL A 573 3.32 -20.35 2.80
C VAL A 573 4.21 -19.32 3.50
N GLU A 574 3.68 -18.60 4.50
CA GLU A 574 4.44 -17.60 5.27
C GLU A 574 5.64 -18.24 6.00
N ASP A 575 5.40 -19.35 6.71
CA ASP A 575 6.46 -20.06 7.43
C ASP A 575 7.53 -20.63 6.48
N GLY A 576 7.12 -21.17 5.34
CA GLY A 576 8.05 -21.63 4.30
C GLY A 576 8.93 -20.51 3.76
N MET A 577 8.34 -19.36 3.43
CA MET A 577 9.10 -18.19 2.99
C MET A 577 10.06 -17.69 4.06
N ALA A 578 9.64 -17.64 5.33
CA ALA A 578 10.50 -17.22 6.43
C ALA A 578 11.72 -18.14 6.59
N VAL A 579 11.55 -19.46 6.45
CA VAL A 579 12.67 -20.43 6.48
C VAL A 579 13.66 -20.14 5.36
N ARG A 580 13.19 -19.94 4.13
CA ARG A 580 14.06 -19.64 2.97
C ARG A 580 14.71 -18.27 3.09
N ALA A 581 14.01 -17.28 3.61
CA ALA A 581 14.59 -15.96 3.89
C ALA A 581 15.73 -16.04 4.92
N GLU A 582 15.58 -16.84 5.97
CA GLU A 582 16.68 -17.08 6.93
C GLU A 582 17.87 -17.78 6.28
N GLU A 583 17.64 -18.77 5.45
CA GLU A 583 18.69 -19.48 4.71
C GLU A 583 19.49 -18.51 3.83
N TRP A 584 18.79 -17.65 3.10
CA TRP A 584 19.41 -16.63 2.27
C TRP A 584 20.25 -15.64 3.08
N LEU A 585 19.68 -15.12 4.18
CA LEU A 585 20.37 -14.19 5.08
C LEU A 585 21.59 -14.81 5.78
N ARG A 586 21.49 -16.07 6.25
CA ARG A 586 22.65 -16.78 6.83
C ARG A 586 23.76 -16.97 5.80
N SER A 587 23.41 -17.32 4.57
CA SER A 587 24.38 -17.39 3.47
C SER A 587 25.00 -16.03 3.15
N ALA A 588 24.29 -14.93 3.37
CA ALA A 588 24.82 -13.56 3.24
C ALA A 588 25.69 -13.12 4.43
N GLY A 589 25.88 -13.97 5.46
CA GLY A 589 26.66 -13.66 6.65
C GLY A 589 25.89 -12.90 7.73
N ALA A 590 24.57 -12.81 7.61
CA ALA A 590 23.76 -12.14 8.63
C ALA A 590 23.65 -12.97 9.91
N THR A 591 23.70 -12.29 11.05
CA THR A 591 23.57 -12.82 12.41
C THR A 591 22.43 -12.14 13.16
N GLY A 592 22.03 -12.66 14.31
CA GLY A 592 20.97 -12.08 15.12
C GLY A 592 19.62 -12.05 14.38
N LEU A 593 19.31 -13.08 13.59
CA LEU A 593 18.10 -13.11 12.77
C LEU A 593 16.84 -13.09 13.63
N PHE A 594 15.86 -12.30 13.18
CA PHE A 594 14.53 -12.26 13.79
C PHE A 594 13.46 -12.19 12.71
N ARG A 595 12.29 -12.77 13.04
CA ARG A 595 11.11 -12.82 12.15
C ARG A 595 10.02 -11.87 12.65
N GLN A 596 9.34 -11.20 11.73
CA GLN A 596 8.04 -10.60 11.98
C GLN A 596 6.97 -11.50 11.34
N ARG A 597 5.98 -11.88 12.14
CA ARG A 597 4.87 -12.74 11.69
C ARG A 597 3.58 -11.93 11.56
N GLY A 598 2.82 -12.26 10.53
CA GLY A 598 1.45 -11.80 10.38
C GLY A 598 0.48 -12.52 11.34
N PRO A 599 -0.76 -12.03 11.49
CA PRO A 599 -1.78 -12.70 12.28
C PRO A 599 -2.11 -14.07 11.68
N ALA A 600 -2.32 -15.08 12.57
CA ALA A 600 -2.54 -16.48 12.15
C ALA A 600 -4.01 -16.80 11.84
N THR A 601 -4.98 -16.04 12.33
CA THR A 601 -6.41 -16.38 12.24
C THR A 601 -7.25 -15.37 11.48
N ALA A 602 -6.98 -14.09 11.63
CA ALA A 602 -7.69 -13.01 10.95
C ALA A 602 -6.75 -11.83 10.71
N SER A 603 -6.98 -11.08 9.67
CA SER A 603 -6.18 -9.89 9.33
C SER A 603 -7.05 -8.78 8.75
N ALA A 604 -6.52 -7.57 8.61
CA ALA A 604 -7.13 -6.54 7.80
C ALA A 604 -6.94 -6.81 6.31
N ALA A 605 -7.77 -6.18 5.49
CA ALA A 605 -7.51 -6.04 4.06
C ALA A 605 -6.34 -5.05 3.87
N GLY A 606 -5.33 -5.45 3.11
CA GLY A 606 -4.13 -4.65 2.85
C GLY A 606 -4.15 -3.96 1.49
N GLU A 607 -2.98 -3.50 1.08
CA GLU A 607 -2.79 -2.79 -0.19
C GLU A 607 -2.91 -3.71 -1.42
N HIS A 608 -2.78 -5.03 -1.24
CA HIS A 608 -2.94 -6.03 -2.29
C HIS A 608 -4.31 -6.70 -2.29
N SER A 609 -5.30 -6.13 -1.59
CA SER A 609 -6.66 -6.69 -1.52
C SER A 609 -7.27 -6.89 -2.90
N CYS A 610 -7.89 -8.08 -3.09
CA CYS A 610 -8.46 -8.50 -4.36
C CYS A 610 -9.59 -9.52 -4.18
N GLY A 611 -10.21 -9.95 -5.29
CA GLY A 611 -11.12 -11.09 -5.36
C GLY A 611 -12.60 -10.80 -5.06
N THR A 612 -12.95 -9.64 -4.58
CA THR A 612 -14.30 -9.31 -4.08
C THR A 612 -15.38 -9.18 -5.17
N ALA A 613 -14.98 -9.14 -6.44
CA ALA A 613 -15.86 -9.24 -7.60
C ALA A 613 -15.25 -10.22 -8.62
N ARG A 614 -14.77 -11.35 -8.11
CA ARG A 614 -14.03 -12.37 -8.84
C ARG A 614 -14.65 -12.71 -10.18
N MET A 615 -13.87 -12.62 -11.27
CA MET A 615 -14.32 -13.04 -12.61
C MET A 615 -14.31 -14.55 -12.77
N GLY A 616 -15.17 -15.06 -13.65
CA GLY A 616 -15.25 -16.50 -13.96
C GLY A 616 -16.15 -16.78 -15.15
N LEU A 617 -16.33 -18.07 -15.44
CA LEU A 617 -17.15 -18.55 -16.55
C LEU A 617 -18.60 -18.91 -16.12
N ASP A 618 -18.84 -19.02 -14.81
CA ASP A 618 -20.08 -19.52 -14.25
C ASP A 618 -20.59 -18.57 -13.14
N PRO A 619 -21.83 -18.05 -13.25
CA PRO A 619 -22.44 -17.18 -12.25
C PRO A 619 -22.66 -17.86 -10.88
N THR A 620 -22.63 -19.17 -10.81
CA THR A 620 -22.75 -19.91 -9.54
C THR A 620 -21.45 -19.96 -8.74
N SER A 621 -20.34 -19.53 -9.33
CA SER A 621 -19.01 -19.54 -8.71
C SER A 621 -18.23 -18.25 -8.85
N SER A 622 -18.76 -17.25 -9.55
CA SER A 622 -18.11 -15.96 -9.78
C SER A 622 -19.07 -14.77 -9.69
N ALA A 623 -18.53 -13.60 -9.47
CA ALA A 623 -19.27 -12.35 -9.37
C ALA A 623 -19.50 -11.69 -10.72
N THR A 624 -18.52 -11.84 -11.63
CA THR A 624 -18.53 -11.23 -12.96
C THR A 624 -18.18 -12.26 -14.04
N ASP A 625 -18.51 -11.91 -15.28
CA ASP A 625 -18.02 -12.60 -16.47
C ASP A 625 -16.50 -12.37 -16.66
N PRO A 626 -15.83 -13.01 -17.65
CA PRO A 626 -14.39 -12.85 -17.88
C PRO A 626 -13.97 -11.41 -18.22
N PHE A 627 -14.88 -10.53 -18.57
CA PHE A 627 -14.61 -9.13 -18.92
C PHE A 627 -15.08 -8.15 -17.83
N GLY A 628 -15.29 -8.63 -16.61
CA GLY A 628 -15.59 -7.80 -15.46
C GLY A 628 -17.03 -7.30 -15.37
N ARG A 629 -17.96 -7.81 -16.19
CA ARG A 629 -19.36 -7.43 -16.11
C ARG A 629 -20.05 -8.23 -15.00
N PRO A 630 -20.58 -7.59 -13.94
CA PRO A 630 -21.38 -8.28 -12.92
C PRO A 630 -22.53 -9.04 -13.56
N TRP A 631 -22.73 -10.30 -13.14
CA TRP A 631 -23.78 -11.14 -13.70
C TRP A 631 -25.16 -10.47 -13.56
N GLY A 632 -25.92 -10.46 -14.64
CA GLY A 632 -27.24 -9.83 -14.70
C GLY A 632 -27.22 -8.35 -15.08
N THR A 633 -26.06 -7.71 -15.24
CA THR A 633 -25.93 -6.32 -15.69
C THR A 633 -25.58 -6.21 -17.18
N ARG A 634 -25.81 -5.01 -17.74
CA ARG A 634 -25.49 -4.72 -19.15
C ARG A 634 -24.50 -3.57 -19.33
N ARG A 635 -24.50 -2.61 -18.42
CA ARG A 635 -23.82 -1.31 -18.55
C ARG A 635 -22.78 -1.05 -17.46
N ILE A 636 -22.61 -2.00 -16.57
CA ILE A 636 -21.65 -1.88 -15.47
C ILE A 636 -20.52 -2.86 -15.71
N VAL A 637 -19.28 -2.38 -15.60
CA VAL A 637 -18.07 -3.16 -15.75
C VAL A 637 -17.14 -2.86 -14.57
N VAL A 638 -16.61 -3.88 -13.93
CA VAL A 638 -15.57 -3.76 -12.91
C VAL A 638 -14.22 -3.81 -13.60
N CYS A 639 -13.27 -2.95 -13.17
CA CYS A 639 -11.97 -2.84 -13.82
C CYS A 639 -10.85 -2.55 -12.80
N ASP A 640 -10.70 -3.42 -11.79
CA ASP A 640 -9.66 -3.32 -10.75
C ASP A 640 -9.29 -4.70 -10.17
N SER A 641 -8.56 -4.72 -9.06
CA SER A 641 -8.11 -5.95 -8.39
C SER A 641 -9.23 -6.85 -7.87
N SER A 642 -10.45 -6.34 -7.72
CA SER A 642 -11.59 -7.15 -7.28
C SER A 642 -11.92 -8.30 -8.25
N LEU A 643 -11.49 -8.20 -9.52
CA LEU A 643 -11.68 -9.24 -10.54
C LEU A 643 -10.79 -10.47 -10.36
N HIS A 644 -9.69 -10.39 -9.61
CA HIS A 644 -8.73 -11.46 -9.49
C HIS A 644 -9.34 -12.72 -8.87
N ALA A 645 -9.11 -13.87 -9.48
CA ALA A 645 -9.51 -15.16 -8.91
C ALA A 645 -8.53 -15.59 -7.79
N THR A 646 -7.25 -15.32 -7.99
CA THR A 646 -6.14 -15.46 -7.06
C THR A 646 -5.17 -14.29 -7.25
N ASN A 647 -4.30 -14.03 -6.27
CA ASN A 647 -3.45 -12.83 -6.31
C ASN A 647 -2.01 -13.08 -6.75
N GLY A 648 -1.70 -14.30 -7.20
CA GLY A 648 -0.35 -14.67 -7.62
C GLY A 648 0.64 -14.74 -6.46
N SER A 649 1.88 -15.06 -6.81
CA SER A 649 3.01 -15.17 -5.87
C SER A 649 3.90 -13.92 -5.87
N VAL A 650 3.44 -12.84 -6.51
CA VAL A 650 4.16 -11.58 -6.73
C VAL A 650 3.19 -10.39 -6.70
N ASN A 651 3.67 -9.15 -6.63
CA ASN A 651 2.81 -7.96 -6.56
C ASN A 651 1.79 -7.89 -7.72
N PRO A 652 0.53 -7.54 -7.45
CA PRO A 652 -0.55 -7.66 -8.42
C PRO A 652 -0.68 -6.50 -9.42
N THR A 653 0.01 -5.38 -9.20
CA THR A 653 -0.31 -4.12 -9.91
C THR A 653 -0.15 -4.22 -11.43
N LEU A 654 0.92 -4.88 -11.92
CA LEU A 654 1.08 -5.06 -13.37
C LEU A 654 -0.04 -5.93 -13.96
N THR A 655 -0.49 -6.96 -13.22
CA THR A 655 -1.64 -7.80 -13.61
C THR A 655 -2.95 -7.01 -13.62
N ILE A 656 -3.14 -6.09 -12.66
CA ILE A 656 -4.30 -5.18 -12.67
C ILE A 656 -4.28 -4.34 -13.95
N VAL A 657 -3.14 -3.75 -14.31
CA VAL A 657 -2.99 -2.93 -15.53
C VAL A 657 -3.23 -3.77 -16.79
N ALA A 658 -2.61 -4.95 -16.88
CA ALA A 658 -2.75 -5.85 -18.02
C ALA A 658 -4.21 -6.33 -18.20
N ASN A 659 -4.86 -6.73 -17.12
CA ASN A 659 -6.26 -7.14 -17.17
C ASN A 659 -7.20 -5.95 -17.47
N ALA A 660 -6.89 -4.76 -16.97
CA ALA A 660 -7.65 -3.55 -17.30
C ALA A 660 -7.52 -3.18 -18.79
N LEU A 661 -6.34 -3.34 -19.39
CA LEU A 661 -6.14 -3.19 -20.84
C LEU A 661 -7.06 -4.17 -21.62
N ARG A 662 -7.09 -5.45 -21.21
CA ARG A 662 -7.92 -6.47 -21.82
C ARG A 662 -9.42 -6.17 -21.70
N VAL A 663 -9.86 -5.79 -20.50
CA VAL A 663 -11.27 -5.44 -20.22
C VAL A 663 -11.69 -4.19 -20.99
N ALA A 664 -10.88 -3.14 -20.96
CA ALA A 664 -11.20 -1.89 -21.65
C ALA A 664 -11.16 -2.02 -23.18
N GLU A 665 -10.22 -2.81 -23.73
CA GLU A 665 -10.18 -3.09 -25.18
C GLU A 665 -11.40 -3.88 -25.64
N HIS A 666 -11.82 -4.89 -24.85
CA HIS A 666 -13.08 -5.58 -25.09
C HIS A 666 -14.27 -4.63 -25.03
N LEU A 667 -14.31 -3.73 -24.05
CA LEU A 667 -15.38 -2.75 -23.91
C LEU A 667 -15.45 -1.79 -25.11
N VAL A 668 -14.30 -1.35 -25.64
CA VAL A 668 -14.23 -0.53 -26.87
C VAL A 668 -14.81 -1.30 -28.06
N SER A 669 -14.42 -2.56 -28.23
CA SER A 669 -14.85 -3.39 -29.38
C SER A 669 -16.32 -3.83 -29.30
N ALA A 670 -16.82 -4.11 -28.09
CA ALA A 670 -18.17 -4.59 -27.80
C ALA A 670 -19.04 -3.49 -27.15
N TRP A 671 -18.87 -2.24 -27.59
CA TRP A 671 -19.64 -1.11 -27.05
C TRP A 671 -21.14 -1.36 -27.10
N PRO A 672 -21.92 -1.09 -26.07
CA PRO A 672 -23.34 -1.37 -26.02
C PRO A 672 -24.07 -0.70 -27.18
N ALA A 673 -24.78 -1.50 -28.00
CA ALA A 673 -25.42 -1.08 -29.25
C ALA A 673 -26.55 -0.05 -29.10
N THR A 674 -26.87 0.38 -27.89
CA THR A 674 -27.93 1.36 -27.59
C THR A 674 -27.47 2.82 -27.65
N ALA A 675 -26.17 3.07 -27.89
CA ALA A 675 -25.64 4.42 -28.11
C ALA A 675 -26.04 5.03 -29.48
N ALA A 676 -26.68 4.30 -30.34
CA ALA A 676 -27.06 4.77 -31.71
C ALA A 676 -28.14 5.86 -31.74
N GLY A 677 -28.61 6.39 -30.63
CA GLY A 677 -29.69 7.39 -30.54
C GLY A 677 -29.27 8.78 -30.05
N ARG A 678 -28.02 9.01 -29.70
CA ARG A 678 -27.58 10.34 -29.25
C ARG A 678 -26.57 10.96 -30.22
N ILE A 679 -27.03 11.30 -31.42
CA ILE A 679 -26.33 12.23 -32.30
C ILE A 679 -27.12 13.55 -32.24
N ALA A 680 -26.47 14.56 -31.66
CA ALA A 680 -26.55 16.00 -31.75
C ALA A 680 -26.54 16.68 -30.40
#